data_9bc75489ddab620d44f0e8551ef9a5ce
#
_entry.id   9bc75489ddab620d44f0e8551ef9a5ce
#
_cell.length_a   1.000
_cell.length_b   1.000
_cell.length_c   1.000
_cell.angle_alpha   90.00
_cell.angle_beta   90.00
_cell.angle_gamma   90.00
#
_symmetry.space_group_name_H-M   'P 1'
#
loop_
_entity.id
_entity.type
_entity.pdbx_description
1 polymer ?
#
loop_
_entity_poly.entity_id
_entity_poly.type
_entity_poly.pdbx_seq_one_letter_code
_entity_poly.pdbx_strand_id
1 'polypeptide(L)'
;MPARSDKTVGIGDIELLQAPDLPMTADAIFEDLTHYFGRMLGRRTIRTKLPFLYQAVVYAARDRLMERWGRTRMAIEREDNRRVSYLSLEFLMGRLLRNALLNLDIEDKTKEALQRIGLDLEDVYDREHDAGLGNGGLGRLAACFLDSCATLSLPVIGYGIRYQYGMFRQRIDNGYQVEEPDPWLREGFPWEVKRFEFAQTVKFGGRTSSNIDAEGETRHSWVDTQDVLAIPYDIPIPGYKNDIVNTLRLWSAAATDEFDLEEFNAGSYTDAVESKNLAENITMVLYPNTANEEGHELRLRQQYFLASASLQDTLRYYTYHHGNDVRNFAEKNCLQLNDTHPAIAVAELMRLLIDEFSLDWDESWDITRKTMAYTNHTLLPEALETWPVAMFRRLLPRLLDIIYEINARFVAEVSERWPGDSERVKRMSLIQEGGEPMIRMAYLAIVGSSSVNGVAALHSKLLTEGLFRDFAELWPDKFNNKTNGVTQRRWLAACNPGLSELINSKIGAGWITELTELKQLEKFANDEAFQQAWRAIKLDNKVRLAEEIEQKTGLIIPTSMLFDVQVKRIHEYKRQLLNVLHAIHLYDRIRRGDGAGVVSRAIIIGGKAAPGYAMAKTVIKLINNVAHVINSDPEMEDRLRLVFYPDYNVSAMELICPAADLSEQISTAGKEASGTGNMKFMMNGAITIGTLDGANVEIREAVGEDNFFLFGLTVDEISELRSQYDPQAIIEADEDFSRVMHLLESEHFNRFEPGIFDAIHQSIREPADSWMTAADFHSFIETQTIAGQAFKNAERWTQMSILNTASSGRFSTDRTMHDYNDDIWKLDPIKLTNK
;
A
#
# COMPACT_ATOMS: atom_id res chain seq x y z
N MET A 1 31.52 2.39 -24.67
CA MET A 1 32.95 2.46 -24.27
C MET A 1 33.44 1.05 -24.07
N PRO A 2 34.65 0.64 -24.50
CA PRO A 2 35.09 -0.73 -24.25
C PRO A 2 35.17 -0.99 -22.76
N ALA A 3 34.64 -2.12 -22.32
CA ALA A 3 34.72 -2.60 -20.96
C ALA A 3 36.16 -2.44 -20.43
N ARG A 4 36.37 -1.59 -19.45
CA ARG A 4 37.58 -1.66 -18.63
C ARG A 4 37.53 -3.05 -17.99
N SER A 5 38.49 -3.90 -18.37
CA SER A 5 38.78 -5.09 -17.57
C SER A 5 39.12 -4.57 -16.16
N ASP A 6 38.23 -4.71 -15.22
CA ASP A 6 38.57 -4.59 -13.82
C ASP A 6 39.64 -5.66 -13.56
N LYS A 7 40.87 -5.22 -13.50
CA LYS A 7 41.91 -5.97 -12.83
C LYS A 7 41.42 -6.07 -11.39
N THR A 8 40.79 -7.20 -11.05
CA THR A 8 40.73 -7.63 -9.66
C THR A 8 42.18 -7.62 -9.19
N VAL A 9 42.58 -6.54 -8.56
CA VAL A 9 43.72 -6.55 -7.71
C VAL A 9 43.36 -7.59 -6.68
N GLY A 10 44.07 -8.72 -6.67
CA GLY A 10 43.95 -9.71 -5.62
C GLY A 10 44.36 -9.03 -4.32
N ILE A 11 43.44 -8.32 -3.73
CA ILE A 11 43.50 -7.91 -2.34
C ILE A 11 43.27 -9.21 -1.64
N GLY A 12 44.34 -9.89 -1.23
CA GLY A 12 44.22 -11.05 -0.34
C GLY A 12 43.32 -10.65 0.81
N ASP A 13 42.53 -11.58 1.31
CA ASP A 13 41.54 -11.38 2.35
C ASP A 13 41.96 -10.25 3.30
N ILE A 14 41.55 -9.04 3.00
CA ILE A 14 41.56 -7.98 3.98
C ILE A 14 40.48 -8.44 4.94
N GLU A 15 40.84 -9.03 6.08
CA GLU A 15 39.95 -9.06 7.23
C GLU A 15 39.32 -7.68 7.26
N LEU A 16 38.03 -7.62 6.89
CA LEU A 16 37.25 -6.41 6.91
C LEU A 16 37.59 -5.71 8.21
N LEU A 17 38.08 -4.47 8.14
CA LEU A 17 38.35 -3.65 9.30
C LEU A 17 37.16 -3.77 10.24
N GLN A 18 37.24 -4.64 11.23
CA GLN A 18 36.19 -4.84 12.23
C GLN A 18 36.28 -3.62 13.16
N ALA A 19 35.63 -2.54 12.71
CA ALA A 19 35.34 -1.47 13.63
C ALA A 19 34.49 -2.06 14.78
N PRO A 20 34.76 -1.71 16.03
CA PRO A 20 33.89 -2.12 17.13
C PRO A 20 32.50 -1.58 16.88
N ASP A 21 31.48 -2.37 17.25
CA ASP A 21 30.09 -1.95 17.09
C ASP A 21 29.85 -0.61 17.79
N LEU A 22 29.04 0.26 17.14
CA LEU A 22 28.65 1.53 17.72
C LEU A 22 27.80 1.30 18.97
N PRO A 23 28.17 1.89 20.12
CA PRO A 23 27.40 1.71 21.33
C PRO A 23 25.98 2.25 21.22
N MET A 24 25.04 1.55 21.87
CA MET A 24 23.61 1.89 21.91
C MET A 24 23.26 2.74 23.14
N THR A 25 24.16 3.64 23.56
CA THR A 25 24.01 4.49 24.74
C THR A 25 23.67 5.93 24.34
N ALA A 26 23.02 6.67 25.25
CA ALA A 26 22.73 8.08 25.03
C ALA A 26 24.01 8.92 24.84
N ASP A 27 25.12 8.56 25.52
CA ASP A 27 26.41 9.25 25.35
C ASP A 27 26.94 9.09 23.93
N ALA A 28 27.00 7.85 23.41
CA ALA A 28 27.46 7.59 22.06
C ALA A 28 26.56 8.26 21.00
N ILE A 29 25.25 8.20 21.16
CA ILE A 29 24.31 8.87 20.26
C ILE A 29 24.55 10.39 20.29
N PHE A 30 24.77 10.97 21.48
CA PHE A 30 25.07 12.41 21.59
C PHE A 30 26.40 12.79 20.91
N GLU A 31 27.43 11.98 21.03
CA GLU A 31 28.69 12.17 20.35
C GLU A 31 28.51 12.11 18.82
N ASP A 32 27.74 11.13 18.32
CA ASP A 32 27.40 11.01 16.89
C ASP A 32 26.62 12.24 16.39
N LEU A 33 25.61 12.68 17.14
CA LEU A 33 24.85 13.90 16.80
C LEU A 33 25.78 15.11 16.67
N THR A 34 26.72 15.27 17.61
CA THR A 34 27.70 16.36 17.61
C THR A 34 28.64 16.24 16.40
N HIS A 35 29.09 15.01 16.10
CA HIS A 35 29.93 14.71 14.94
C HIS A 35 29.25 15.06 13.63
N TYR A 36 28.04 14.50 13.38
CA TYR A 36 27.32 14.73 12.13
C TYR A 36 26.89 16.17 11.96
N PHE A 37 26.33 16.78 13.01
CA PHE A 37 25.91 18.17 12.97
C PHE A 37 27.09 19.13 12.73
N GLY A 38 28.19 18.93 13.46
CA GLY A 38 29.37 19.83 13.42
C GLY A 38 30.25 19.61 12.20
N ARG A 39 30.62 18.35 11.88
CA ARG A 39 31.64 18.02 10.89
C ARG A 39 31.05 17.67 9.52
N MET A 40 30.02 16.86 9.46
CA MET A 40 29.44 16.43 8.19
C MET A 40 28.52 17.52 7.60
N LEU A 41 27.64 18.11 8.43
CA LEU A 41 26.70 19.14 8.01
C LEU A 41 27.23 20.57 8.16
N GLY A 42 28.44 20.74 8.74
CA GLY A 42 29.17 22.02 8.85
C GLY A 42 28.46 23.08 9.71
N ARG A 43 27.70 22.66 10.73
CA ARG A 43 26.91 23.55 11.60
C ARG A 43 27.54 23.70 12.97
N ARG A 44 27.57 24.93 13.50
CA ARG A 44 28.21 25.25 14.81
C ARG A 44 27.20 25.67 15.90
N THR A 45 25.97 26.03 15.52
CA THR A 45 24.93 26.49 16.46
C THR A 45 23.58 25.89 16.12
N ILE A 46 22.90 25.33 17.13
CA ILE A 46 21.61 24.65 17.01
C ILE A 46 20.45 25.65 16.82
N ARG A 47 20.65 26.93 17.12
CA ARG A 47 19.62 27.95 17.33
C ARG A 47 18.55 28.13 16.23
N THR A 48 18.62 27.50 15.05
CA THR A 48 17.69 27.83 13.96
C THR A 48 17.41 26.73 12.92
N LYS A 49 17.87 25.47 13.03
CA LYS A 49 17.73 24.56 11.87
C LYS A 49 17.47 23.09 12.26
N LEU A 50 16.26 22.83 12.71
CA LEU A 50 15.71 21.48 12.92
C LEU A 50 15.97 20.49 11.75
N PRO A 51 15.90 20.88 10.44
CA PRO A 51 16.21 19.95 9.35
C PRO A 51 17.61 19.32 9.42
N PHE A 52 18.63 20.08 9.79
CA PHE A 52 20.00 19.53 9.93
C PHE A 52 20.14 18.64 11.17
N LEU A 53 19.35 18.91 12.21
CA LEU A 53 19.32 18.05 13.39
C LEU A 53 18.66 16.72 13.06
N TYR A 54 17.52 16.74 12.35
CA TYR A 54 16.88 15.54 11.81
C TYR A 54 17.90 14.70 11.02
N GLN A 55 18.63 15.29 10.08
CA GLN A 55 19.66 14.57 9.33
C GLN A 55 20.74 13.96 10.22
N ALA A 56 21.20 14.69 11.26
CA ALA A 56 22.19 14.16 12.20
C ALA A 56 21.66 12.95 12.99
N VAL A 57 20.42 13.01 13.47
CA VAL A 57 19.74 11.89 14.16
C VAL A 57 19.60 10.69 13.23
N VAL A 58 19.17 10.92 11.99
CA VAL A 58 19.06 9.84 10.99
C VAL A 58 20.42 9.21 10.72
N TYR A 59 21.49 9.99 10.53
CA TYR A 59 22.83 9.42 10.30
C TYR A 59 23.32 8.58 11.50
N ALA A 60 23.08 9.04 12.73
CA ALA A 60 23.44 8.27 13.93
C ALA A 60 22.69 6.93 14.02
N ALA A 61 21.39 6.92 13.68
CA ALA A 61 20.60 5.69 13.59
C ALA A 61 21.03 4.82 12.41
N ARG A 62 21.24 5.43 11.22
CA ARG A 62 21.60 4.71 10.00
C ARG A 62 22.94 3.98 10.12
N ASP A 63 23.95 4.54 10.76
CA ASP A 63 25.25 3.89 10.91
C ASP A 63 25.11 2.56 11.70
N ARG A 64 24.28 2.57 12.74
CA ARG A 64 23.95 1.36 13.50
C ARG A 64 23.17 0.34 12.66
N LEU A 65 22.33 0.81 11.73
CA LEU A 65 21.66 -0.06 10.76
C LEU A 65 22.66 -0.63 9.73
N MET A 66 23.63 0.16 9.26
CA MET A 66 24.62 -0.29 8.27
C MET A 66 25.50 -1.44 8.79
N GLU A 67 25.90 -1.40 10.06
CA GLU A 67 26.63 -2.50 10.70
C GLU A 67 25.82 -3.80 10.68
N ARG A 68 24.56 -3.73 11.08
CA ARG A 68 23.64 -4.87 11.12
C ARG A 68 23.30 -5.38 9.71
N TRP A 69 23.14 -4.45 8.78
CA TRP A 69 22.86 -4.77 7.38
C TRP A 69 23.99 -5.56 6.72
N GLY A 70 25.23 -5.15 6.96
CA GLY A 70 26.40 -5.90 6.51
C GLY A 70 26.43 -7.32 7.06
N ARG A 71 26.18 -7.48 8.37
CA ARG A 71 26.12 -8.81 9.02
C ARG A 71 24.97 -9.67 8.48
N THR A 72 23.80 -9.10 8.26
CA THR A 72 22.67 -9.79 7.68
C THR A 72 22.98 -10.32 6.29
N ARG A 73 23.61 -9.50 5.43
CA ARG A 73 24.01 -9.91 4.07
C ARG A 73 25.03 -11.04 4.10
N MET A 74 26.08 -10.92 4.92
CA MET A 74 27.07 -12.00 5.07
C MET A 74 26.46 -13.31 5.59
N ALA A 75 25.45 -13.23 6.47
CA ALA A 75 24.76 -14.41 6.96
C ALA A 75 23.95 -15.10 5.85
N ILE A 76 23.21 -14.32 5.04
CA ILE A 76 22.46 -14.86 3.89
C ILE A 76 23.41 -15.54 2.88
N GLU A 77 24.52 -14.90 2.58
CA GLU A 77 25.53 -15.45 1.65
C GLU A 77 26.17 -16.73 2.19
N ARG A 78 26.57 -16.74 3.46
CA ARG A 78 27.19 -17.90 4.11
C ARG A 78 26.25 -19.13 4.18
N GLU A 79 25.00 -18.91 4.47
CA GLU A 79 24.01 -19.98 4.63
C GLU A 79 23.38 -20.39 3.29
N ASP A 80 23.66 -19.65 2.23
CA ASP A 80 23.08 -19.86 0.91
C ASP A 80 21.54 -19.98 0.93
N ASN A 81 20.92 -19.11 1.74
CA ASN A 81 19.48 -19.13 1.96
C ASN A 81 18.71 -18.91 0.63
N ARG A 82 17.60 -19.63 0.50
CA ARG A 82 16.54 -19.24 -0.44
C ARG A 82 16.06 -17.83 -0.12
N ARG A 83 15.75 -17.03 -1.14
CA ARG A 83 15.37 -15.61 -0.99
C ARG A 83 14.06 -15.31 -1.69
N VAL A 84 13.33 -14.30 -1.18
CA VAL A 84 12.16 -13.74 -1.85
C VAL A 84 12.46 -12.34 -2.35
N SER A 85 12.12 -12.10 -3.61
CA SER A 85 12.05 -10.80 -4.24
C SER A 85 10.58 -10.36 -4.29
N TYR A 86 10.20 -9.38 -3.46
CA TYR A 86 8.85 -8.85 -3.40
C TYR A 86 8.72 -7.66 -4.34
N LEU A 87 8.07 -7.84 -5.50
CA LEU A 87 7.92 -6.83 -6.54
C LEU A 87 6.64 -6.04 -6.36
N SER A 88 6.75 -4.74 -6.12
CA SER A 88 5.60 -3.85 -5.99
C SER A 88 5.85 -2.48 -6.62
N LEU A 89 4.88 -1.96 -7.37
CA LEU A 89 4.91 -0.56 -7.85
C LEU A 89 4.78 0.46 -6.73
N GLU A 90 4.28 0.03 -5.57
CA GLU A 90 4.02 0.90 -4.42
C GLU A 90 4.71 0.37 -3.16
N PHE A 91 5.43 1.24 -2.47
CA PHE A 91 5.87 1.05 -1.09
C PHE A 91 5.54 2.31 -0.28
N LEU A 92 4.39 2.33 0.39
CA LEU A 92 3.93 3.47 1.17
C LEU A 92 4.59 3.46 2.55
N MET A 93 5.87 3.84 2.59
CA MET A 93 6.72 3.73 3.78
C MET A 93 6.32 4.73 4.88
N GLY A 94 5.92 5.93 4.52
CA GLY A 94 5.75 7.01 5.48
C GLY A 94 7.09 7.44 6.09
N ARG A 95 7.06 7.97 7.31
CA ARG A 95 8.25 8.31 8.10
C ARG A 95 8.98 7.04 8.58
N LEU A 96 10.31 7.05 8.55
CA LEU A 96 11.14 5.90 8.91
C LEU A 96 11.80 6.03 10.28
N LEU A 97 12.07 7.25 10.76
CA LEU A 97 12.89 7.49 11.94
C LEU A 97 12.32 6.83 13.20
N ARG A 98 11.04 7.06 13.52
CA ARG A 98 10.42 6.47 14.72
C ARG A 98 10.47 4.93 14.68
N ASN A 99 10.16 4.34 13.54
CA ASN A 99 10.22 2.90 13.37
C ASN A 99 11.64 2.34 13.51
N ALA A 100 12.64 3.05 12.97
CA ALA A 100 14.04 2.66 13.10
C ALA A 100 14.53 2.72 14.55
N LEU A 101 14.21 3.80 15.29
CA LEU A 101 14.60 3.94 16.69
C LEU A 101 13.93 2.89 17.58
N LEU A 102 12.64 2.60 17.35
CA LEU A 102 11.91 1.54 18.04
C LEU A 102 12.53 0.15 17.80
N ASN A 103 12.79 -0.18 16.53
CA ASN A 103 13.31 -1.49 16.14
C ASN A 103 14.77 -1.69 16.60
N LEU A 104 15.57 -0.61 16.67
CA LEU A 104 16.93 -0.62 17.22
C LEU A 104 17.01 -0.59 18.74
N ASP A 105 15.90 -0.39 19.46
CA ASP A 105 15.83 -0.22 20.91
C ASP A 105 16.63 1.00 21.44
N ILE A 106 16.61 2.10 20.69
CA ILE A 106 17.35 3.34 21.03
C ILE A 106 16.47 4.58 21.12
N GLU A 107 15.15 4.47 21.07
CA GLU A 107 14.27 5.64 21.13
C GLU A 107 14.46 6.45 22.41
N ASP A 108 14.42 5.80 23.59
CA ASP A 108 14.66 6.46 24.90
C ASP A 108 16.06 7.06 24.99
N LYS A 109 17.08 6.37 24.45
CA LYS A 109 18.46 6.84 24.46
C LYS A 109 18.64 8.07 23.57
N THR A 110 17.96 8.09 22.43
CA THR A 110 17.93 9.26 21.52
C THR A 110 17.22 10.45 22.14
N LYS A 111 16.10 10.19 22.82
CA LYS A 111 15.36 11.20 23.58
C LYS A 111 16.23 11.82 24.67
N GLU A 112 16.93 11.00 25.48
CA GLU A 112 17.87 11.46 26.49
C GLU A 112 19.00 12.30 25.89
N ALA A 113 19.59 11.86 24.76
CA ALA A 113 20.65 12.60 24.09
C ALA A 113 20.20 13.99 23.60
N LEU A 114 18.97 14.09 23.06
CA LEU A 114 18.38 15.35 22.59
C LEU A 114 18.00 16.28 23.74
N GLN A 115 17.51 15.76 24.86
CA GLN A 115 17.18 16.55 26.05
C GLN A 115 18.39 17.29 26.62
N ARG A 116 19.63 16.79 26.47
CA ARG A 116 20.87 17.47 26.89
C ARG A 116 21.10 18.79 26.17
N ILE A 117 20.49 18.98 25.01
CA ILE A 117 20.53 20.21 24.21
C ILE A 117 19.19 20.96 24.20
N GLY A 118 18.26 20.54 25.07
CA GLY A 118 16.97 21.19 25.26
C GLY A 118 15.96 20.98 24.10
N LEU A 119 16.04 19.84 23.42
CA LEU A 119 15.18 19.49 22.29
C LEU A 119 14.31 18.27 22.60
N ASP A 120 13.10 18.23 22.04
CA ASP A 120 12.23 17.06 22.09
C ASP A 120 12.42 16.20 20.81
N LEU A 121 12.33 14.89 20.98
CA LEU A 121 12.39 13.94 19.88
C LEU A 121 11.15 14.05 18.95
N GLU A 122 10.00 14.43 19.49
CA GLU A 122 8.79 14.67 18.69
C GLU A 122 8.99 15.80 17.67
N ASP A 123 9.67 16.90 18.06
CA ASP A 123 10.02 17.98 17.13
C ASP A 123 10.90 17.51 15.97
N VAL A 124 11.72 16.48 16.21
CA VAL A 124 12.59 15.88 15.18
C VAL A 124 11.79 14.97 14.26
N TYR A 125 10.88 14.15 14.80
CA TYR A 125 9.98 13.30 14.01
C TYR A 125 9.12 14.13 13.04
N ASP A 126 8.64 15.31 13.46
CA ASP A 126 7.81 16.18 12.64
C ASP A 126 8.55 16.83 11.46
N ARG A 127 9.88 16.73 11.42
CA ARG A 127 10.69 17.19 10.28
C ARG A 127 10.86 16.16 9.18
N GLU A 128 10.57 14.90 9.44
CA GLU A 128 10.61 13.86 8.42
C GLU A 128 9.39 13.94 7.51
N HIS A 129 9.63 14.06 6.22
CA HIS A 129 8.57 13.95 5.22
C HIS A 129 8.17 12.49 5.02
N ASP A 130 6.89 12.23 4.83
CA ASP A 130 6.42 10.91 4.41
C ASP A 130 7.05 10.52 3.06
N ALA A 131 7.69 9.38 2.99
CA ALA A 131 8.03 8.77 1.70
C ALA A 131 6.74 8.19 1.10
N GLY A 132 6.00 9.04 0.37
CA GLY A 132 4.69 8.76 -0.20
C GLY A 132 4.77 7.97 -1.51
N LEU A 133 5.53 6.85 -1.55
CA LEU A 133 5.74 6.03 -2.74
C LEU A 133 4.64 4.99 -2.94
N GLY A 134 3.41 5.36 -2.63
CA GLY A 134 2.22 4.53 -2.75
C GLY A 134 0.95 5.35 -2.54
N ASN A 135 -0.19 4.79 -2.95
CA ASN A 135 -1.48 5.48 -2.90
C ASN A 135 -2.35 5.03 -1.71
N GLY A 136 -2.31 3.75 -1.34
CA GLY A 136 -3.26 3.23 -0.37
C GLY A 136 -2.87 1.87 0.24
N GLY A 137 -3.87 0.99 0.38
CA GLY A 137 -3.75 -0.30 1.08
C GLY A 137 -2.65 -1.20 0.54
N LEU A 138 -2.53 -1.31 -0.79
CA LEU A 138 -1.53 -2.16 -1.46
C LEU A 138 -0.10 -1.74 -1.11
N GLY A 139 0.23 -0.45 -1.25
CA GLY A 139 1.55 0.08 -0.95
C GLY A 139 1.88 0.05 0.54
N ARG A 140 0.88 0.30 1.41
CA ARG A 140 1.10 0.21 2.86
C ARG A 140 1.26 -1.24 3.32
N LEU A 141 0.54 -2.19 2.71
CA LEU A 141 0.72 -3.62 2.98
C LEU A 141 2.15 -4.07 2.67
N ALA A 142 2.67 -3.70 1.49
CA ALA A 142 4.05 -3.99 1.10
C ALA A 142 5.07 -3.45 2.14
N ALA A 143 4.86 -2.23 2.63
CA ALA A 143 5.69 -1.65 3.70
C ALA A 143 5.58 -2.42 5.03
N CYS A 144 4.38 -2.87 5.43
CA CYS A 144 4.19 -3.71 6.61
C CYS A 144 4.85 -5.09 6.46
N PHE A 145 4.79 -5.69 5.27
CA PHE A 145 5.42 -6.98 4.99
C PHE A 145 6.94 -6.93 5.17
N LEU A 146 7.59 -5.86 4.70
CA LEU A 146 9.04 -5.70 4.89
C LEU A 146 9.44 -5.61 6.37
N ASP A 147 8.68 -4.87 7.18
CA ASP A 147 8.90 -4.78 8.62
C ASP A 147 8.76 -6.17 9.30
N SER A 148 7.70 -6.91 8.95
CA SER A 148 7.47 -8.25 9.48
C SER A 148 8.51 -9.26 9.01
N CYS A 149 8.89 -9.25 7.73
CA CYS A 149 9.94 -10.15 7.22
C CYS A 149 11.27 -9.94 7.93
N ALA A 150 11.67 -8.68 8.17
CA ALA A 150 12.88 -8.38 8.93
C ALA A 150 12.77 -8.83 10.40
N THR A 151 11.61 -8.61 11.03
CA THR A 151 11.35 -9.05 12.42
C THR A 151 11.37 -10.58 12.57
N LEU A 152 10.85 -11.30 11.58
CA LEU A 152 10.85 -12.77 11.54
C LEU A 152 12.16 -13.35 10.99
N SER A 153 13.15 -12.52 10.71
CA SER A 153 14.45 -12.92 10.16
C SER A 153 14.36 -13.60 8.78
N LEU A 154 13.31 -13.33 8.00
CA LEU A 154 13.14 -13.91 6.67
C LEU A 154 13.96 -13.12 5.63
N PRO A 155 14.74 -13.79 4.74
CA PRO A 155 15.57 -13.17 3.72
C PRO A 155 14.72 -12.64 2.55
N VAL A 156 14.10 -11.47 2.72
CA VAL A 156 13.23 -10.82 1.75
C VAL A 156 13.80 -9.47 1.32
N ILE A 157 13.85 -9.23 0.01
CA ILE A 157 14.18 -7.94 -0.58
C ILE A 157 12.94 -7.36 -1.26
N GLY A 158 12.59 -6.10 -0.95
CA GLY A 158 11.58 -5.35 -1.67
C GLY A 158 12.17 -4.69 -2.91
N TYR A 159 11.49 -4.80 -4.05
CA TYR A 159 11.83 -4.09 -5.28
C TYR A 159 10.70 -3.17 -5.69
N GLY A 160 11.02 -1.88 -5.85
CA GLY A 160 10.05 -0.83 -6.23
C GLY A 160 10.67 0.22 -7.13
N ILE A 161 9.91 1.28 -7.36
CA ILE A 161 10.37 2.46 -8.12
C ILE A 161 10.63 3.63 -7.16
N ARG A 162 11.76 4.29 -7.36
CA ARG A 162 12.11 5.54 -6.68
C ARG A 162 11.50 6.72 -7.43
N TYR A 163 10.20 6.94 -7.20
CA TYR A 163 9.54 8.08 -7.82
C TYR A 163 10.19 9.39 -7.39
N GLN A 164 10.41 10.29 -8.34
CA GLN A 164 11.00 11.61 -8.06
C GLN A 164 10.05 12.48 -7.23
N TYR A 165 8.73 12.32 -7.47
CA TYR A 165 7.66 12.94 -6.71
C TYR A 165 6.80 11.84 -6.11
N GLY A 166 6.46 11.96 -4.83
CA GLY A 166 5.54 11.07 -4.14
C GLY A 166 4.10 11.22 -4.64
N MET A 167 3.18 10.49 -4.00
CA MET A 167 1.75 10.72 -4.24
C MET A 167 1.42 12.18 -3.95
N PHE A 168 0.80 12.87 -4.90
CA PHE A 168 0.56 14.33 -4.87
C PHE A 168 0.07 14.82 -3.50
N ARG A 169 0.43 16.04 -3.12
CA ARG A 169 -0.17 16.75 -1.98
C ARG A 169 -1.54 17.26 -2.38
N GLN A 170 -2.51 17.02 -1.51
CA GLN A 170 -3.89 17.43 -1.74
C GLN A 170 -4.13 18.77 -1.04
N ARG A 171 -4.40 19.80 -1.83
CA ARG A 171 -4.95 21.06 -1.33
C ARG A 171 -6.45 21.13 -1.64
N ILE A 172 -7.23 21.68 -0.71
CA ILE A 172 -8.64 21.94 -0.94
C ILE A 172 -8.80 23.44 -1.25
N ASP A 173 -9.40 23.72 -2.40
CA ASP A 173 -9.65 25.09 -2.86
C ASP A 173 -11.13 25.23 -3.26
N ASN A 174 -11.87 26.10 -2.56
CA ASN A 174 -13.33 26.23 -2.73
C ASN A 174 -14.07 24.87 -2.67
N GLY A 175 -13.60 23.95 -1.83
CA GLY A 175 -14.15 22.61 -1.70
C GLY A 175 -13.66 21.59 -2.72
N TYR A 176 -12.91 22.01 -3.74
CA TYR A 176 -12.36 21.12 -4.76
C TYR A 176 -10.97 20.58 -4.36
N GLN A 177 -10.70 19.33 -4.71
CA GLN A 177 -9.34 18.79 -4.67
C GLN A 177 -8.47 19.44 -5.76
N VAL A 178 -7.31 19.95 -5.33
CA VAL A 178 -6.23 20.42 -6.20
C VAL A 178 -5.00 19.61 -5.90
N GLU A 179 -4.39 19.03 -6.95
CA GLU A 179 -3.19 18.22 -6.84
C GLU A 179 -1.95 19.10 -6.98
N GLU A 180 -1.03 18.99 -6.02
CA GLU A 180 0.27 19.64 -6.04
C GLU A 180 1.40 18.60 -5.99
N PRO A 181 2.53 18.81 -6.69
CA PRO A 181 3.66 17.89 -6.60
C PRO A 181 4.14 17.71 -5.16
N ASP A 182 4.48 16.46 -4.80
CA ASP A 182 5.13 16.15 -3.52
C ASP A 182 6.63 15.96 -3.70
N PRO A 183 7.46 17.01 -3.53
CA PRO A 183 8.90 16.95 -3.75
C PRO A 183 9.64 16.39 -2.54
N TRP A 184 9.35 15.16 -2.13
CA TRP A 184 9.89 14.51 -0.93
C TRP A 184 11.42 14.39 -0.91
N LEU A 185 12.06 14.46 -2.07
CA LEU A 185 13.53 14.41 -2.23
C LEU A 185 14.21 15.80 -2.19
N ARG A 186 13.46 16.90 -2.11
CA ARG A 186 14.01 18.27 -2.22
C ARG A 186 15.10 18.58 -1.21
N GLU A 187 14.95 18.11 0.03
CA GLU A 187 15.92 18.33 1.11
C GLU A 187 16.90 17.14 1.28
N GLY A 188 16.87 16.19 0.35
CA GLY A 188 17.57 14.92 0.44
C GLY A 188 16.81 13.88 1.25
N PHE A 189 17.17 12.62 1.05
CA PHE A 189 16.61 11.50 1.80
C PHE A 189 17.76 10.70 2.43
N PRO A 190 18.09 10.96 3.70
CA PRO A 190 19.34 10.48 4.30
C PRO A 190 19.36 8.96 4.56
N TRP A 191 18.25 8.25 4.38
CA TRP A 191 18.14 6.80 4.58
C TRP A 191 18.69 5.97 3.43
N GLU A 192 18.66 6.50 2.20
CA GLU A 192 19.02 5.73 1.00
C GLU A 192 20.54 5.71 0.73
N VAL A 193 20.98 4.63 0.08
CA VAL A 193 22.34 4.47 -0.44
C VAL A 193 22.27 4.14 -1.93
N LYS A 194 22.84 5.00 -2.78
CA LYS A 194 22.97 4.76 -4.23
C LYS A 194 23.96 3.62 -4.48
N ARG A 195 23.54 2.62 -5.28
CA ARG A 195 24.32 1.43 -5.63
C ARG A 195 24.57 1.37 -7.13
N PHE A 196 25.32 2.33 -7.65
CA PHE A 196 25.56 2.40 -9.10
C PHE A 196 26.24 1.14 -9.66
N GLU A 197 27.01 0.44 -8.84
CA GLU A 197 27.68 -0.84 -9.18
C GLU A 197 26.70 -1.97 -9.53
N PHE A 198 25.41 -1.81 -9.18
CA PHE A 198 24.34 -2.78 -9.49
C PHE A 198 23.36 -2.24 -10.52
N ALA A 199 23.72 -1.18 -11.25
CA ALA A 199 22.86 -0.64 -12.30
C ALA A 199 22.60 -1.70 -13.39
N GLN A 200 21.36 -1.71 -13.91
CA GLN A 200 20.91 -2.63 -14.96
C GLN A 200 20.47 -1.84 -16.20
N THR A 201 20.54 -2.45 -17.38
CA THR A 201 20.02 -1.85 -18.60
C THR A 201 18.68 -2.48 -18.97
N VAL A 202 17.66 -1.64 -19.11
CA VAL A 202 16.29 -2.05 -19.49
C VAL A 202 16.03 -1.61 -20.94
N LYS A 203 15.58 -2.53 -21.77
CA LYS A 203 15.37 -2.33 -23.22
C LYS A 203 13.92 -2.01 -23.53
N PHE A 204 13.69 -1.07 -24.44
CA PHE A 204 12.37 -0.74 -24.97
C PHE A 204 12.40 -0.64 -26.51
N GLY A 205 11.25 -0.81 -27.16
CA GLY A 205 11.13 -0.65 -28.61
C GLY A 205 11.92 -1.67 -29.43
N GLY A 206 12.48 -1.26 -30.56
CA GLY A 206 13.27 -2.12 -31.42
C GLY A 206 12.47 -3.26 -32.08
N ARG A 207 13.12 -4.39 -32.29
CA ARG A 207 12.53 -5.54 -32.97
C ARG A 207 13.19 -6.85 -32.56
N THR A 208 12.47 -7.95 -32.70
CA THR A 208 13.03 -9.30 -32.58
C THR A 208 13.78 -9.65 -33.87
N SER A 209 15.02 -10.16 -33.72
CA SER A 209 15.82 -10.73 -34.79
C SER A 209 16.05 -12.21 -34.48
N SER A 210 15.91 -13.07 -35.50
CA SER A 210 16.11 -14.52 -35.36
C SER A 210 17.23 -14.98 -36.27
N ASN A 211 18.16 -15.73 -35.70
CA ASN A 211 19.28 -16.32 -36.40
C ASN A 211 19.33 -17.84 -36.10
N ILE A 212 19.84 -18.63 -37.04
CA ILE A 212 20.12 -20.06 -36.82
C ILE A 212 21.58 -20.18 -36.36
N ASP A 213 21.79 -20.79 -35.21
CA ASP A 213 23.14 -21.02 -34.67
C ASP A 213 23.88 -22.15 -35.36
N ALA A 214 25.13 -22.44 -34.94
CA ALA A 214 25.95 -23.49 -35.54
C ALA A 214 25.40 -24.91 -35.29
N GLU A 215 24.57 -25.08 -34.27
CA GLU A 215 23.88 -26.30 -33.88
C GLU A 215 22.57 -26.52 -34.64
N GLY A 216 22.11 -25.51 -35.42
CA GLY A 216 20.87 -25.52 -36.20
C GLY A 216 19.64 -25.06 -35.42
N GLU A 217 19.83 -24.53 -34.19
CA GLU A 217 18.77 -24.01 -33.34
C GLU A 217 18.47 -22.55 -33.67
N THR A 218 17.18 -22.17 -33.57
CA THR A 218 16.76 -20.78 -33.75
C THR A 218 17.03 -19.96 -32.48
N ARG A 219 17.93 -19.00 -32.60
CA ARG A 219 18.22 -18.03 -31.54
C ARG A 219 17.54 -16.69 -31.82
N HIS A 220 16.95 -16.10 -30.76
CA HIS A 220 16.30 -14.82 -30.81
C HIS A 220 17.17 -13.76 -30.14
N SER A 221 17.16 -12.56 -30.68
CA SER A 221 17.83 -11.40 -30.12
C SER A 221 16.92 -10.19 -30.21
N TRP A 222 16.90 -9.37 -29.18
CA TRP A 222 16.18 -8.10 -29.15
C TRP A 222 17.14 -6.97 -29.54
N VAL A 223 16.95 -6.38 -30.73
CA VAL A 223 17.88 -5.44 -31.35
C VAL A 223 17.22 -4.10 -31.66
N ASP A 224 18.05 -3.08 -31.93
CA ASP A 224 17.63 -1.72 -32.24
C ASP A 224 16.79 -1.09 -31.13
N THR A 225 17.11 -1.39 -29.88
CA THR A 225 16.37 -0.97 -28.67
C THR A 225 16.75 0.43 -28.22
N GLN A 226 15.80 1.08 -27.53
CA GLN A 226 16.04 2.24 -26.69
C GLN A 226 16.37 1.72 -25.28
N ASP A 227 17.61 1.94 -24.87
CA ASP A 227 18.11 1.43 -23.60
C ASP A 227 17.97 2.50 -22.50
N VAL A 228 17.46 2.08 -21.33
CA VAL A 228 17.31 2.91 -20.15
C VAL A 228 18.11 2.29 -19.01
N LEU A 229 18.89 3.11 -18.31
CA LEU A 229 19.68 2.69 -17.16
C LEU A 229 18.80 2.69 -15.91
N ALA A 230 18.68 1.56 -15.22
CA ALA A 230 18.04 1.41 -13.93
C ALA A 230 19.09 1.47 -12.82
N ILE A 231 19.07 2.53 -12.03
CA ILE A 231 20.03 2.79 -10.95
C ILE A 231 19.36 2.47 -9.61
N PRO A 232 19.86 1.50 -8.81
CA PRO A 232 19.24 1.15 -7.55
C PRO A 232 19.66 2.06 -6.40
N TYR A 233 18.69 2.33 -5.52
CA TYR A 233 18.86 3.00 -4.24
C TYR A 233 18.34 2.06 -3.15
N ASP A 234 19.21 1.70 -2.21
CA ASP A 234 18.89 0.77 -1.13
C ASP A 234 18.56 1.50 0.16
N ILE A 235 17.45 1.10 0.78
CA ILE A 235 16.97 1.58 2.07
C ILE A 235 17.02 0.40 3.07
N PRO A 236 17.70 0.55 4.23
CA PRO A 236 17.75 -0.50 5.25
C PRO A 236 16.41 -0.62 5.98
N ILE A 237 15.91 -1.84 6.14
CA ILE A 237 14.66 -2.18 6.82
C ILE A 237 14.96 -3.03 8.05
N PRO A 238 14.99 -2.44 9.26
CA PRO A 238 15.31 -3.18 10.48
C PRO A 238 14.16 -4.05 10.96
N GLY A 239 14.48 -5.22 11.46
CA GLY A 239 13.60 -6.03 12.30
C GLY A 239 13.58 -5.54 13.75
N TYR A 240 12.55 -5.92 14.52
CA TYR A 240 12.36 -5.50 15.90
C TYR A 240 13.33 -6.21 16.83
N LYS A 241 14.33 -5.49 17.35
CA LYS A 241 15.30 -5.92 18.38
C LYS A 241 15.99 -7.27 18.09
N ASN A 242 16.22 -7.62 16.81
CA ASN A 242 16.81 -8.90 16.41
C ASN A 242 18.09 -8.78 15.57
N ASP A 243 18.62 -7.57 15.40
CA ASP A 243 19.81 -7.25 14.62
C ASP A 243 19.75 -7.61 13.11
N ILE A 244 18.59 -8.03 12.59
CA ILE A 244 18.36 -8.27 11.16
C ILE A 244 17.98 -6.96 10.48
N VAL A 245 18.58 -6.72 9.32
CA VAL A 245 18.25 -5.58 8.45
C VAL A 245 18.12 -6.07 7.02
N ASN A 246 16.89 -6.07 6.51
CA ASN A 246 16.57 -6.37 5.13
C ASN A 246 16.74 -5.13 4.24
N THR A 247 16.48 -5.27 2.94
CA THR A 247 16.65 -4.20 1.94
C THR A 247 15.34 -3.88 1.25
N LEU A 248 15.04 -2.59 1.12
CA LEU A 248 14.14 -2.09 0.09
C LEU A 248 14.99 -1.44 -1.01
N ARG A 249 14.98 -2.03 -2.23
CA ARG A 249 15.69 -1.52 -3.40
C ARG A 249 14.73 -0.78 -4.32
N LEU A 250 14.97 0.50 -4.51
CA LEU A 250 14.16 1.36 -5.37
C LEU A 250 14.94 1.74 -6.63
N TRP A 251 14.34 1.52 -7.79
CA TRP A 251 14.93 1.81 -9.09
C TRP A 251 14.64 3.23 -9.55
N SER A 252 15.69 3.95 -9.97
CA SER A 252 15.60 5.25 -10.62
C SER A 252 16.05 5.12 -12.08
N ALA A 253 15.25 5.62 -13.02
CA ALA A 253 15.58 5.59 -14.43
C ALA A 253 16.53 6.75 -14.80
N ALA A 254 17.49 6.46 -15.67
CA ALA A 254 18.40 7.44 -16.26
C ALA A 254 18.66 7.06 -17.72
N ALA A 255 19.07 8.02 -18.54
CA ALA A 255 19.54 7.73 -19.88
C ALA A 255 20.92 7.06 -19.84
N THR A 256 21.22 6.22 -20.86
CA THR A 256 22.57 5.66 -21.06
C THR A 256 23.55 6.74 -21.51
N ASP A 257 23.07 7.68 -22.36
CA ASP A 257 23.76 8.87 -22.79
C ASP A 257 22.98 10.09 -22.27
N GLU A 258 23.45 10.71 -21.21
CA GLU A 258 22.74 11.78 -20.50
C GLU A 258 22.69 13.10 -21.25
N PHE A 259 23.59 13.29 -22.24
CA PHE A 259 23.78 14.61 -22.87
C PHE A 259 24.43 14.49 -24.24
N ASP A 260 23.73 14.98 -25.27
CA ASP A 260 24.28 15.11 -26.61
C ASP A 260 25.00 16.44 -26.76
N LEU A 261 26.34 16.41 -26.70
CA LEU A 261 27.17 17.59 -26.79
C LEU A 261 27.16 18.20 -28.21
N GLU A 262 26.94 17.40 -29.26
CA GLU A 262 26.91 17.90 -30.63
C GLU A 262 25.63 18.72 -30.90
N GLU A 263 24.46 18.21 -30.49
CA GLU A 263 23.20 18.91 -30.52
C GLU A 263 23.21 20.19 -29.68
N PHE A 264 23.78 20.12 -28.48
CA PHE A 264 23.93 21.28 -27.59
C PHE A 264 24.77 22.39 -28.25
N ASN A 265 25.92 22.02 -28.84
CA ASN A 265 26.80 22.97 -29.54
C ASN A 265 26.17 23.51 -30.82
N ALA A 266 25.25 22.76 -31.45
CA ALA A 266 24.45 23.23 -32.58
C ALA A 266 23.35 24.24 -32.19
N GLY A 267 23.12 24.44 -30.88
CA GLY A 267 22.12 25.35 -30.33
C GLY A 267 20.76 24.72 -30.08
N SER A 268 20.62 23.39 -30.23
CA SER A 268 19.41 22.62 -29.97
C SER A 268 19.40 22.13 -28.50
N TYR A 269 19.20 23.04 -27.57
CA TYR A 269 19.32 22.75 -26.14
C TYR A 269 18.26 21.78 -25.61
N THR A 270 17.06 21.75 -26.21
CA THR A 270 15.97 20.85 -25.84
C THR A 270 16.25 19.43 -26.32
N ASP A 271 16.71 19.29 -27.58
CA ASP A 271 16.94 17.97 -28.20
C ASP A 271 18.15 17.29 -27.57
N ALA A 272 19.17 18.10 -27.16
CA ALA A 272 20.35 17.61 -26.46
C ALA A 272 20.06 16.88 -25.15
N VAL A 273 18.89 17.07 -24.55
CA VAL A 273 18.43 16.39 -23.31
C VAL A 273 17.17 15.56 -23.49
N GLU A 274 16.71 15.34 -24.70
CA GLU A 274 15.47 14.62 -24.98
C GLU A 274 15.53 13.17 -24.45
N SER A 275 16.58 12.44 -24.78
CA SER A 275 16.79 11.06 -24.31
C SER A 275 16.81 10.97 -22.79
N LYS A 276 17.44 11.95 -22.11
CA LYS A 276 17.43 12.05 -20.65
C LYS A 276 16.02 12.24 -20.13
N ASN A 277 15.27 13.18 -20.66
CA ASN A 277 13.91 13.46 -20.20
C ASN A 277 12.98 12.27 -20.41
N LEU A 278 13.07 11.58 -21.54
CA LEU A 278 12.28 10.38 -21.83
C LEU A 278 12.58 9.24 -20.84
N ALA A 279 13.85 9.02 -20.52
CA ALA A 279 14.24 8.00 -19.53
C ALA A 279 13.77 8.37 -18.11
N GLU A 280 14.06 9.59 -17.65
CA GLU A 280 13.72 10.03 -16.30
C GLU A 280 12.20 10.09 -16.04
N ASN A 281 11.38 10.35 -17.06
CA ASN A 281 9.92 10.34 -16.96
C ASN A 281 9.37 9.00 -16.48
N ILE A 282 10.05 7.87 -16.73
CA ILE A 282 9.63 6.55 -16.29
C ILE A 282 9.47 6.50 -14.76
N THR A 283 10.37 7.18 -14.03
CA THR A 283 10.34 7.18 -12.56
C THR A 283 9.95 8.53 -11.96
N MET A 284 9.27 9.39 -12.73
CA MET A 284 8.93 10.73 -12.27
C MET A 284 7.78 10.73 -11.25
N VAL A 285 6.64 10.13 -11.58
CA VAL A 285 5.42 10.17 -10.76
C VAL A 285 4.73 8.81 -10.74
N LEU A 286 4.23 8.39 -9.58
CA LEU A 286 3.38 7.22 -9.42
C LEU A 286 2.01 7.48 -10.09
N TYR A 287 1.52 6.50 -10.86
CA TYR A 287 0.24 6.53 -11.54
C TYR A 287 0.05 7.78 -12.44
N PRO A 288 0.70 7.80 -13.62
CA PRO A 288 0.42 8.82 -14.63
C PRO A 288 -1.08 8.83 -14.98
N ASN A 289 -1.59 9.98 -15.37
CA ASN A 289 -2.97 10.09 -15.81
C ASN A 289 -3.19 9.24 -17.07
N THR A 290 -4.01 8.20 -16.97
CA THR A 290 -4.32 7.27 -18.06
C THR A 290 -5.56 7.67 -18.88
N ALA A 291 -5.93 8.95 -18.88
CA ALA A 291 -7.01 9.45 -19.75
C ALA A 291 -6.59 9.52 -21.23
N ASN A 292 -5.30 9.39 -21.52
CA ASN A 292 -4.73 9.40 -22.89
C ASN A 292 -3.77 8.23 -23.09
N GLU A 293 -3.41 7.99 -24.37
CA GLU A 293 -2.53 6.86 -24.76
C GLU A 293 -1.13 6.99 -24.16
N GLU A 294 -0.56 8.19 -24.06
CA GLU A 294 0.77 8.44 -23.50
C GLU A 294 0.85 8.06 -22.03
N GLY A 295 -0.21 8.32 -21.28
CA GLY A 295 -0.28 7.92 -19.87
C GLY A 295 -0.37 6.40 -19.70
N HIS A 296 -1.10 5.71 -20.57
CA HIS A 296 -1.13 4.25 -20.61
C HIS A 296 0.25 3.68 -20.97
N GLU A 297 0.91 4.23 -22.00
CA GLU A 297 2.26 3.82 -22.39
C GLU A 297 3.25 3.99 -21.25
N LEU A 298 3.25 5.15 -20.57
CA LEU A 298 4.15 5.44 -19.46
C LEU A 298 3.92 4.45 -18.31
N ARG A 299 2.67 4.09 -18.01
CA ARG A 299 2.36 3.09 -16.99
C ARG A 299 2.92 1.70 -17.35
N LEU A 300 2.80 1.26 -18.59
CA LEU A 300 3.39 0.01 -19.06
C LEU A 300 4.93 0.06 -18.99
N ARG A 301 5.54 1.20 -19.35
CA ARG A 301 6.99 1.41 -19.22
C ARG A 301 7.44 1.27 -17.75
N GLN A 302 6.72 1.83 -16.79
CA GLN A 302 7.01 1.71 -15.36
C GLN A 302 6.97 0.25 -14.89
N GLN A 303 5.94 -0.49 -15.27
CA GLN A 303 5.77 -1.91 -14.88
C GLN A 303 6.89 -2.78 -15.44
N TYR A 304 7.21 -2.61 -16.73
CA TYR A 304 8.29 -3.37 -17.34
C TYR A 304 9.67 -2.98 -16.80
N PHE A 305 9.91 -1.68 -16.58
CA PHE A 305 11.15 -1.17 -15.98
C PHE A 305 11.41 -1.82 -14.60
N LEU A 306 10.40 -1.84 -13.74
CA LEU A 306 10.49 -2.52 -12.44
C LEU A 306 10.79 -4.01 -12.60
N ALA A 307 10.03 -4.72 -13.43
CA ALA A 307 10.15 -6.15 -13.59
C ALA A 307 11.53 -6.56 -14.14
N SER A 308 11.97 -5.91 -15.23
CA SER A 308 13.23 -6.22 -15.90
C SER A 308 14.45 -5.90 -15.02
N ALA A 309 14.51 -4.71 -14.42
CA ALA A 309 15.62 -4.34 -13.54
C ALA A 309 15.75 -5.29 -12.34
N SER A 310 14.62 -5.67 -11.73
CA SER A 310 14.59 -6.54 -10.54
C SER A 310 14.98 -7.98 -10.88
N LEU A 311 14.52 -8.51 -12.01
CA LEU A 311 14.89 -9.86 -12.50
C LEU A 311 16.37 -9.93 -12.85
N GLN A 312 16.91 -8.95 -13.58
CA GLN A 312 18.32 -8.88 -13.92
C GLN A 312 19.20 -8.82 -12.67
N ASP A 313 18.81 -8.04 -11.65
CA ASP A 313 19.54 -7.97 -10.38
C ASP A 313 19.48 -9.30 -9.59
N THR A 314 18.32 -9.97 -9.58
CA THR A 314 18.16 -11.27 -8.92
C THR A 314 19.00 -12.34 -9.60
N LEU A 315 19.03 -12.38 -10.95
CA LEU A 315 19.86 -13.28 -11.75
C LEU A 315 21.35 -12.96 -11.57
N ARG A 316 21.74 -11.67 -11.59
CA ARG A 316 23.12 -11.23 -11.32
C ARG A 316 23.61 -11.72 -9.96
N TYR A 317 22.78 -11.58 -8.91
CA TYR A 317 23.12 -12.10 -7.58
C TYR A 317 23.26 -13.63 -7.59
N TYR A 318 22.33 -14.35 -8.23
CA TYR A 318 22.39 -15.80 -8.33
C TYR A 318 23.66 -16.26 -9.05
N THR A 319 23.95 -15.70 -10.23
CA THR A 319 25.11 -16.11 -11.04
C THR A 319 26.45 -15.77 -10.36
N TYR A 320 26.49 -14.69 -9.57
CA TYR A 320 27.69 -14.36 -8.79
C TYR A 320 28.04 -15.45 -7.77
N HIS A 321 27.03 -16.08 -7.14
CA HIS A 321 27.24 -17.10 -6.10
C HIS A 321 27.27 -18.53 -6.64
N HIS A 322 26.50 -18.82 -7.71
CA HIS A 322 26.29 -20.20 -8.23
C HIS A 322 26.85 -20.43 -9.64
N GLY A 323 27.43 -19.40 -10.28
CA GLY A 323 27.85 -19.46 -11.67
C GLY A 323 26.71 -19.36 -12.68
N ASN A 324 27.02 -19.54 -13.97
CA ASN A 324 26.08 -19.26 -15.06
C ASN A 324 25.04 -20.37 -15.33
N ASP A 325 25.06 -21.48 -14.59
CA ASP A 325 24.00 -22.48 -14.68
C ASP A 325 22.78 -22.10 -13.85
N VAL A 326 21.74 -21.61 -14.53
CA VAL A 326 20.53 -21.09 -13.88
C VAL A 326 19.41 -22.13 -13.73
N ARG A 327 19.69 -23.45 -14.00
CA ARG A 327 18.67 -24.51 -13.91
C ARG A 327 18.09 -24.65 -12.50
N ASN A 328 18.88 -24.37 -11.46
CA ASN A 328 18.44 -24.42 -10.07
C ASN A 328 17.99 -23.04 -9.54
N PHE A 329 17.76 -22.04 -10.40
CA PHE A 329 17.37 -20.69 -10.00
C PHE A 329 16.13 -20.68 -9.12
N ALA A 330 15.11 -21.47 -9.47
CA ALA A 330 13.85 -21.54 -8.73
C ALA A 330 13.99 -22.17 -7.32
N GLU A 331 15.04 -22.96 -7.06
CA GLU A 331 15.30 -23.51 -5.73
C GLU A 331 15.79 -22.43 -4.74
N LYS A 332 16.48 -21.43 -5.27
CA LYS A 332 17.09 -20.34 -4.49
C LYS A 332 16.28 -19.04 -4.49
N ASN A 333 15.34 -18.89 -5.41
CA ASN A 333 14.62 -17.63 -5.58
C ASN A 333 13.11 -17.86 -5.73
N CYS A 334 12.32 -16.98 -5.10
CA CYS A 334 10.90 -16.82 -5.34
C CYS A 334 10.62 -15.33 -5.60
N LEU A 335 9.82 -15.03 -6.61
CA LEU A 335 9.35 -13.69 -6.93
C LEU A 335 7.87 -13.59 -6.60
N GLN A 336 7.53 -12.76 -5.60
CA GLN A 336 6.14 -12.47 -5.24
C GLN A 336 5.65 -11.26 -6.02
N LEU A 337 4.65 -11.46 -6.86
CA LEU A 337 4.02 -10.44 -7.69
C LEU A 337 2.90 -9.75 -6.90
N ASN A 338 3.09 -8.49 -6.56
CA ASN A 338 2.09 -7.71 -5.83
C ASN A 338 1.11 -7.06 -6.82
N ASP A 339 -0.03 -7.70 -7.02
CA ASP A 339 -1.05 -7.44 -8.02
C ASP A 339 -0.57 -7.75 -9.46
N THR A 340 -1.30 -7.26 -10.47
CA THR A 340 -0.97 -7.44 -11.90
C THR A 340 0.15 -6.51 -12.36
N HIS A 341 0.50 -5.49 -11.59
CA HIS A 341 1.48 -4.50 -11.97
C HIS A 341 2.83 -5.11 -12.40
N PRO A 342 3.42 -6.09 -11.69
CA PRO A 342 4.65 -6.74 -12.12
C PRO A 342 4.41 -8.04 -12.94
N ALA A 343 3.19 -8.34 -13.40
CA ALA A 343 2.88 -9.62 -14.09
C ALA A 343 3.72 -9.86 -15.34
N ILE A 344 4.20 -8.80 -15.99
CA ILE A 344 5.11 -8.90 -17.15
C ILE A 344 6.43 -9.59 -16.82
N ALA A 345 6.78 -9.71 -15.54
CA ALA A 345 7.96 -10.47 -15.07
C ALA A 345 7.95 -11.93 -15.52
N VAL A 346 6.77 -12.51 -15.74
CA VAL A 346 6.64 -13.88 -16.30
C VAL A 346 7.29 -13.96 -17.68
N ALA A 347 6.92 -13.07 -18.58
CA ALA A 347 7.49 -13.03 -19.94
C ALA A 347 8.96 -12.58 -19.95
N GLU A 348 9.34 -11.65 -19.06
CA GLU A 348 10.73 -11.17 -18.98
C GLU A 348 11.67 -12.24 -18.43
N LEU A 349 11.26 -13.05 -17.44
CA LEU A 349 12.12 -14.15 -16.98
C LEU A 349 12.31 -15.18 -18.07
N MET A 350 11.26 -15.53 -18.84
CA MET A 350 11.39 -16.39 -20.03
C MET A 350 12.40 -15.83 -21.03
N ARG A 351 12.29 -14.51 -21.34
CA ARG A 351 13.23 -13.86 -22.24
C ARG A 351 14.67 -13.97 -21.75
N LEU A 352 14.91 -13.65 -20.47
CA LEU A 352 16.26 -13.71 -19.90
C LEU A 352 16.83 -15.13 -19.95
N LEU A 353 16.04 -16.15 -19.58
CA LEU A 353 16.48 -17.54 -19.58
C LEU A 353 16.77 -18.07 -21.01
N ILE A 354 15.93 -17.73 -21.99
CA ILE A 354 16.07 -18.16 -23.37
C ILE A 354 17.17 -17.38 -24.11
N ASP A 355 17.07 -16.03 -24.07
CA ASP A 355 17.89 -15.17 -24.93
C ASP A 355 19.29 -14.91 -24.33
N GLU A 356 19.42 -14.82 -22.99
CA GLU A 356 20.69 -14.48 -22.33
C GLU A 356 21.42 -15.73 -21.78
N PHE A 357 20.66 -16.76 -21.30
CA PHE A 357 21.22 -17.99 -20.73
C PHE A 357 21.12 -19.20 -21.68
N SER A 358 20.50 -19.04 -22.84
CA SER A 358 20.40 -20.07 -23.88
C SER A 358 19.72 -21.35 -23.43
N LEU A 359 18.80 -21.33 -22.48
CA LEU A 359 17.96 -22.46 -22.11
C LEU A 359 16.88 -22.70 -23.17
N ASP A 360 16.42 -23.96 -23.27
CA ASP A 360 15.26 -24.27 -24.11
C ASP A 360 13.96 -23.74 -23.48
N TRP A 361 12.86 -23.78 -24.24
CA TRP A 361 11.57 -23.27 -23.82
C TRP A 361 11.01 -23.99 -22.60
N ASP A 362 11.06 -25.31 -22.58
CA ASP A 362 10.40 -26.13 -21.57
C ASP A 362 11.15 -26.03 -20.23
N GLU A 363 12.49 -26.03 -20.25
CA GLU A 363 13.31 -25.73 -19.06
C GLU A 363 13.03 -24.32 -18.53
N SER A 364 13.01 -23.32 -19.42
CA SER A 364 12.75 -21.92 -19.03
C SER A 364 11.35 -21.73 -18.44
N TRP A 365 10.36 -22.43 -19.00
CA TRP A 365 8.98 -22.36 -18.51
C TRP A 365 8.80 -23.02 -17.14
N ASP A 366 9.44 -24.17 -16.92
CA ASP A 366 9.43 -24.87 -15.62
C ASP A 366 10.07 -23.99 -14.53
N ILE A 367 11.24 -23.40 -14.81
CA ILE A 367 11.91 -22.47 -13.89
C ILE A 367 11.01 -21.28 -13.60
N THR A 368 10.42 -20.65 -14.63
CA THR A 368 9.57 -19.46 -14.48
C THR A 368 8.36 -19.74 -13.59
N ARG A 369 7.62 -20.83 -13.87
CA ARG A 369 6.44 -21.19 -13.08
C ARG A 369 6.76 -21.51 -11.62
N LYS A 370 7.90 -22.15 -11.35
CA LYS A 370 8.35 -22.46 -9.98
C LYS A 370 8.86 -21.23 -9.22
N THR A 371 9.30 -20.19 -9.95
CA THR A 371 9.85 -18.98 -9.36
C THR A 371 8.76 -17.96 -8.98
N MET A 372 7.70 -17.85 -9.80
CA MET A 372 6.67 -16.82 -9.64
C MET A 372 5.55 -17.26 -8.70
N ALA A 373 5.06 -16.29 -7.89
CA ALA A 373 3.84 -16.39 -7.10
C ALA A 373 3.05 -15.08 -7.22
N TYR A 374 1.72 -15.15 -7.36
CA TYR A 374 0.87 -14.00 -7.64
C TYR A 374 -0.14 -13.76 -6.53
N THR A 375 -0.22 -12.52 -6.06
CA THR A 375 -1.28 -12.04 -5.15
C THR A 375 -2.23 -11.12 -5.90
N ASN A 376 -3.53 -11.44 -5.90
CA ASN A 376 -4.57 -10.57 -6.43
C ASN A 376 -5.12 -9.67 -5.31
N HIS A 377 -5.34 -8.38 -5.62
CA HIS A 377 -5.85 -7.38 -4.68
C HIS A 377 -7.19 -6.75 -5.08
N THR A 378 -7.86 -7.24 -6.13
CA THR A 378 -9.11 -6.65 -6.62
C THR A 378 -10.14 -7.70 -7.02
N LEU A 379 -11.43 -7.36 -6.80
CA LEU A 379 -12.57 -8.12 -7.32
C LEU A 379 -13.28 -7.40 -8.48
N LEU A 380 -12.83 -6.19 -8.82
CA LEU A 380 -13.43 -5.39 -9.89
C LEU A 380 -12.84 -5.83 -11.23
N PRO A 381 -13.62 -6.47 -12.15
CA PRO A 381 -13.09 -6.92 -13.44
C PRO A 381 -12.48 -5.80 -14.28
N GLU A 382 -13.06 -4.60 -14.19
CA GLU A 382 -12.57 -3.39 -14.86
C GLU A 382 -11.23 -2.88 -14.33
N ALA A 383 -10.84 -3.28 -13.11
CA ALA A 383 -9.55 -2.95 -12.50
C ALA A 383 -8.47 -3.99 -12.81
N LEU A 384 -8.81 -5.12 -13.45
CA LEU A 384 -7.82 -6.05 -13.98
C LEU A 384 -7.17 -5.44 -15.22
N GLU A 385 -5.86 -5.30 -15.15
CA GLU A 385 -5.11 -4.63 -16.22
C GLU A 385 -5.14 -5.42 -17.52
N THR A 386 -5.45 -4.72 -18.60
CA THR A 386 -5.33 -5.20 -19.97
C THR A 386 -4.56 -4.18 -20.80
N TRP A 387 -3.74 -4.68 -21.72
CA TRP A 387 -2.91 -3.84 -22.57
C TRP A 387 -3.16 -4.11 -24.06
N PRO A 388 -3.29 -3.06 -24.91
CA PRO A 388 -3.39 -3.26 -26.35
C PRO A 388 -2.19 -4.01 -26.90
N VAL A 389 -2.44 -5.04 -27.71
CA VAL A 389 -1.37 -5.78 -28.42
C VAL A 389 -0.54 -4.84 -29.28
N ALA A 390 -1.15 -3.81 -29.87
CA ALA A 390 -0.44 -2.80 -30.66
C ALA A 390 0.61 -2.05 -29.85
N MET A 391 0.30 -1.71 -28.59
CA MET A 391 1.22 -1.04 -27.67
C MET A 391 2.41 -1.95 -27.31
N PHE A 392 2.14 -3.23 -26.97
CA PHE A 392 3.21 -4.22 -26.73
C PHE A 392 4.10 -4.42 -27.94
N ARG A 393 3.53 -4.50 -29.14
CA ARG A 393 4.30 -4.65 -30.39
C ARG A 393 5.27 -3.49 -30.61
N ARG A 394 4.87 -2.28 -30.25
CA ARG A 394 5.71 -1.09 -30.36
C ARG A 394 6.78 -1.02 -29.26
N LEU A 395 6.40 -1.30 -28.01
CA LEU A 395 7.28 -1.11 -26.86
C LEU A 395 8.10 -2.33 -26.48
N LEU A 396 7.53 -3.52 -26.56
CA LEU A 396 8.03 -4.77 -26.00
C LEU A 396 7.85 -5.94 -26.97
N PRO A 397 8.32 -5.82 -28.25
CA PRO A 397 8.03 -6.79 -29.29
C PRO A 397 8.49 -8.19 -28.94
N ARG A 398 9.66 -8.33 -28.31
CA ARG A 398 10.19 -9.65 -27.92
C ARG A 398 9.35 -10.33 -26.84
N LEU A 399 8.84 -9.56 -25.89
CA LEU A 399 7.95 -10.10 -24.86
C LEU A 399 6.59 -10.50 -25.42
N LEU A 400 6.10 -9.75 -26.41
CA LEU A 400 4.85 -10.10 -27.12
C LEU A 400 4.97 -11.48 -27.80
N ASP A 401 6.10 -11.77 -28.47
CA ASP A 401 6.35 -13.07 -29.09
C ASP A 401 6.27 -14.19 -28.04
N ILE A 402 6.87 -13.97 -26.88
CA ILE A 402 6.85 -14.93 -25.76
C ILE A 402 5.43 -15.11 -25.20
N ILE A 403 4.68 -14.02 -25.02
CA ILE A 403 3.30 -14.08 -24.52
C ILE A 403 2.40 -14.83 -25.50
N TYR A 404 2.58 -14.66 -26.80
CA TYR A 404 1.84 -15.44 -27.80
C TYR A 404 2.14 -16.93 -27.71
N GLU A 405 3.40 -17.32 -27.55
CA GLU A 405 3.77 -18.73 -27.40
C GLU A 405 3.24 -19.31 -26.08
N ILE A 406 3.31 -18.57 -24.96
CA ILE A 406 2.68 -18.97 -23.68
C ILE A 406 1.18 -19.20 -23.90
N ASN A 407 0.51 -18.27 -24.58
CA ASN A 407 -0.92 -18.40 -24.84
C ASN A 407 -1.25 -19.60 -25.73
N ALA A 408 -0.49 -19.82 -26.79
CA ALA A 408 -0.71 -20.97 -27.71
C ALA A 408 -0.63 -22.30 -26.96
N ARG A 409 0.40 -22.49 -26.14
CA ARG A 409 0.56 -23.70 -25.32
C ARG A 409 -0.52 -23.85 -24.27
N PHE A 410 -0.89 -22.75 -23.60
CA PHE A 410 -1.92 -22.75 -22.58
C PHE A 410 -3.32 -23.06 -23.15
N VAL A 411 -3.72 -22.44 -24.25
CA VAL A 411 -5.03 -22.77 -24.86
C VAL A 411 -5.09 -24.19 -25.42
N ALA A 412 -3.94 -24.77 -25.82
CA ALA A 412 -3.86 -26.19 -26.18
C ALA A 412 -4.13 -27.10 -24.96
N GLU A 413 -3.53 -26.80 -23.78
CA GLU A 413 -3.79 -27.50 -22.52
C GLU A 413 -5.29 -27.42 -22.13
N VAL A 414 -5.90 -26.22 -22.24
CA VAL A 414 -7.34 -26.02 -21.98
C VAL A 414 -8.20 -26.86 -22.94
N SER A 415 -7.84 -26.88 -24.25
CA SER A 415 -8.56 -27.63 -25.27
C SER A 415 -8.45 -29.14 -25.05
N GLU A 416 -7.32 -29.64 -24.59
CA GLU A 416 -7.11 -31.05 -24.23
C GLU A 416 -7.96 -31.43 -23.00
N ARG A 417 -8.01 -30.56 -22.01
CA ARG A 417 -8.76 -30.78 -20.76
C ARG A 417 -10.28 -30.77 -20.97
N TRP A 418 -10.78 -29.90 -21.87
CA TRP A 418 -12.22 -29.74 -22.19
C TRP A 418 -12.44 -29.76 -23.72
N PRO A 419 -12.37 -30.95 -24.35
CA PRO A 419 -12.52 -31.07 -25.79
C PRO A 419 -13.86 -30.52 -26.29
N GLY A 420 -13.82 -29.60 -27.25
CA GLY A 420 -14.99 -29.00 -27.88
C GLY A 420 -15.60 -27.80 -27.15
N ASP A 421 -15.11 -27.39 -25.97
CA ASP A 421 -15.53 -26.17 -25.26
C ASP A 421 -14.76 -24.95 -25.74
N SER A 422 -15.10 -24.49 -26.95
CA SER A 422 -14.45 -23.31 -27.57
C SER A 422 -14.71 -22.02 -26.80
N GLU A 423 -15.84 -21.90 -26.10
CA GLU A 423 -16.16 -20.71 -25.31
C GLU A 423 -15.29 -20.62 -24.06
N ARG A 424 -14.97 -21.73 -23.42
CA ARG A 424 -14.02 -21.77 -22.30
C ARG A 424 -12.59 -21.41 -22.77
N VAL A 425 -12.14 -21.95 -23.89
CA VAL A 425 -10.85 -21.58 -24.50
C VAL A 425 -10.77 -20.07 -24.71
N LYS A 426 -11.81 -19.46 -25.26
CA LYS A 426 -11.89 -18.03 -25.48
C LYS A 426 -11.90 -17.22 -24.17
N ARG A 427 -12.65 -17.68 -23.14
CA ARG A 427 -12.65 -17.01 -21.82
C ARG A 427 -11.31 -17.07 -21.13
N MET A 428 -10.58 -18.17 -21.25
CA MET A 428 -9.31 -18.40 -20.57
C MET A 428 -8.09 -17.87 -21.35
N SER A 429 -8.19 -17.61 -22.66
CA SER A 429 -7.09 -17.07 -23.47
C SER A 429 -6.47 -15.82 -22.84
N LEU A 430 -5.13 -15.73 -22.82
CA LEU A 430 -4.41 -14.52 -22.38
C LEU A 430 -4.66 -13.35 -23.33
N ILE A 431 -5.02 -13.62 -24.58
CA ILE A 431 -5.32 -12.62 -25.59
C ILE A 431 -6.85 -12.53 -25.73
N GLN A 432 -7.40 -11.38 -25.41
CA GLN A 432 -8.80 -11.06 -25.66
C GLN A 432 -8.97 -10.63 -27.10
N GLU A 433 -9.81 -11.36 -27.86
CA GLU A 433 -10.20 -11.05 -29.23
C GLU A 433 -11.58 -10.39 -29.28
N GLY A 434 -11.91 -9.72 -30.38
CA GLY A 434 -13.20 -9.05 -30.58
C GLY A 434 -13.09 -7.53 -30.38
N GLY A 435 -12.62 -6.82 -31.38
CA GLY A 435 -12.25 -5.41 -31.38
C GLY A 435 -10.73 -5.25 -31.41
N GLU A 436 -10.18 -4.29 -30.67
CA GLU A 436 -8.74 -4.20 -30.46
C GLU A 436 -8.26 -5.35 -29.58
N PRO A 437 -7.30 -6.19 -30.04
CA PRO A 437 -6.78 -7.28 -29.24
C PRO A 437 -6.07 -6.77 -27.98
N MET A 438 -6.38 -7.38 -26.81
CA MET A 438 -5.85 -6.97 -25.51
C MET A 438 -5.15 -8.13 -24.82
N ILE A 439 -4.04 -7.88 -24.13
CA ILE A 439 -3.35 -8.84 -23.27
C ILE A 439 -3.91 -8.73 -21.85
N ARG A 440 -4.38 -9.87 -21.30
CA ARG A 440 -4.95 -9.96 -19.94
C ARG A 440 -3.85 -10.27 -18.93
N MET A 441 -3.40 -9.26 -18.18
CA MET A 441 -2.23 -9.39 -17.30
C MET A 441 -2.48 -10.32 -16.10
N ALA A 442 -3.67 -10.34 -15.52
CA ALA A 442 -4.01 -11.27 -14.45
C ALA A 442 -3.90 -12.74 -14.93
N TYR A 443 -4.30 -13.01 -16.16
CA TYR A 443 -4.23 -14.36 -16.73
C TYR A 443 -2.77 -14.80 -16.96
N LEU A 444 -1.94 -13.88 -17.46
CA LEU A 444 -0.49 -14.13 -17.58
C LEU A 444 0.13 -14.46 -16.22
N ALA A 445 -0.23 -13.68 -15.16
CA ALA A 445 0.24 -13.92 -13.81
C ALA A 445 -0.21 -15.28 -13.26
N ILE A 446 -1.49 -15.67 -13.46
CA ILE A 446 -2.03 -16.96 -13.02
C ILE A 446 -1.34 -18.12 -13.72
N VAL A 447 -1.20 -18.05 -15.05
CA VAL A 447 -0.61 -19.13 -15.85
C VAL A 447 0.87 -19.30 -15.52
N GLY A 448 1.59 -18.20 -15.33
CA GLY A 448 3.02 -18.17 -15.06
C GLY A 448 3.44 -18.35 -13.61
N SER A 449 2.51 -18.50 -12.66
CA SER A 449 2.83 -18.62 -11.23
C SER A 449 2.55 -20.00 -10.68
N SER A 450 3.29 -20.41 -9.66
CA SER A 450 3.07 -21.66 -8.90
C SER A 450 1.92 -21.53 -7.89
N SER A 451 1.67 -20.33 -7.39
CA SER A 451 0.64 -20.02 -6.38
C SER A 451 -0.08 -18.73 -6.72
N VAL A 452 -1.38 -18.71 -6.48
CA VAL A 452 -2.26 -17.54 -6.61
C VAL A 452 -3.04 -17.37 -5.32
N ASN A 453 -2.92 -16.22 -4.65
CA ASN A 453 -3.68 -16.00 -3.44
C ASN A 453 -4.56 -14.75 -3.48
N GLY A 454 -5.71 -14.85 -2.80
CA GLY A 454 -6.49 -13.71 -2.36
C GLY A 454 -5.99 -13.20 -1.01
N VAL A 455 -6.60 -12.11 -0.51
CA VAL A 455 -6.11 -11.34 0.66
C VAL A 455 -7.10 -11.25 1.83
N ALA A 456 -8.21 -11.97 1.75
CA ALA A 456 -9.18 -12.25 2.81
C ALA A 456 -9.98 -13.51 2.43
N ALA A 457 -10.59 -14.18 3.40
CA ALA A 457 -11.33 -15.43 3.16
C ALA A 457 -12.45 -15.25 2.11
N LEU A 458 -13.30 -14.23 2.28
CA LEU A 458 -14.35 -13.90 1.33
C LEU A 458 -13.79 -13.57 -0.07
N HIS A 459 -12.72 -12.78 -0.13
CA HIS A 459 -12.06 -12.43 -1.39
C HIS A 459 -11.60 -13.69 -2.14
N SER A 460 -10.88 -14.58 -1.46
CA SER A 460 -10.37 -15.81 -2.06
C SER A 460 -11.49 -16.72 -2.56
N LYS A 461 -12.61 -16.80 -1.82
CA LYS A 461 -13.83 -17.50 -2.26
C LYS A 461 -14.39 -16.90 -3.55
N LEU A 462 -14.57 -15.57 -3.59
CA LEU A 462 -15.11 -14.88 -4.76
C LEU A 462 -14.17 -14.95 -5.99
N LEU A 463 -12.87 -15.07 -5.80
CA LEU A 463 -11.93 -15.33 -6.90
C LEU A 463 -12.16 -16.71 -7.52
N THR A 464 -12.29 -17.76 -6.70
CA THR A 464 -12.38 -19.15 -7.17
C THR A 464 -13.78 -19.53 -7.66
N GLU A 465 -14.83 -18.97 -7.09
CA GLU A 465 -16.22 -19.22 -7.49
C GLU A 465 -16.70 -18.29 -8.62
N GLY A 466 -16.03 -17.15 -8.82
CA GLY A 466 -16.39 -16.09 -9.77
C GLY A 466 -15.29 -15.74 -10.76
N LEU A 467 -14.47 -14.73 -10.41
CA LEU A 467 -13.56 -14.04 -11.34
C LEU A 467 -12.55 -14.96 -12.05
N PHE A 468 -12.00 -15.95 -11.36
CA PHE A 468 -11.00 -16.91 -11.87
C PHE A 468 -11.51 -18.36 -11.80
N ARG A 469 -12.81 -18.58 -11.84
CA ARG A 469 -13.43 -19.91 -11.70
C ARG A 469 -12.85 -20.93 -12.69
N ASP A 470 -12.75 -20.60 -13.97
CA ASP A 470 -12.24 -21.53 -14.99
C ASP A 470 -10.78 -21.96 -14.68
N PHE A 471 -9.95 -21.05 -14.13
CA PHE A 471 -8.57 -21.37 -13.71
C PHE A 471 -8.55 -22.21 -12.43
N ALA A 472 -9.45 -21.93 -11.48
CA ALA A 472 -9.56 -22.71 -10.25
C ALA A 472 -10.05 -24.15 -10.52
N GLU A 473 -10.93 -24.34 -11.52
CA GLU A 473 -11.35 -25.65 -11.98
C GLU A 473 -10.19 -26.42 -12.68
N LEU A 474 -9.29 -25.71 -13.38
CA LEU A 474 -8.13 -26.31 -14.03
C LEU A 474 -7.01 -26.68 -13.02
N TRP A 475 -6.73 -25.77 -12.08
CA TRP A 475 -5.66 -25.90 -11.10
C TRP A 475 -6.14 -25.56 -9.69
N PRO A 476 -6.97 -26.41 -9.04
CA PRO A 476 -7.54 -26.09 -7.73
C PRO A 476 -6.49 -25.87 -6.64
N ASP A 477 -5.40 -26.61 -6.66
CA ASP A 477 -4.33 -26.52 -5.64
C ASP A 477 -3.47 -25.26 -5.76
N LYS A 478 -3.61 -24.50 -6.86
CA LYS A 478 -2.87 -23.26 -7.08
C LYS A 478 -3.45 -22.11 -6.27
N PHE A 479 -4.75 -22.16 -5.98
CA PHE A 479 -5.48 -21.04 -5.32
C PHE A 479 -5.51 -21.21 -3.80
N ASN A 480 -5.19 -20.14 -3.08
CA ASN A 480 -5.20 -20.15 -1.62
C ASN A 480 -5.54 -18.76 -1.05
N ASN A 481 -5.71 -18.68 0.29
CA ASN A 481 -5.98 -17.43 1.00
C ASN A 481 -4.82 -17.04 1.89
N LYS A 482 -4.44 -15.78 1.85
CA LYS A 482 -3.52 -15.14 2.80
C LYS A 482 -4.16 -13.86 3.32
N THR A 483 -4.95 -13.99 4.40
CA THR A 483 -5.60 -12.83 5.01
C THR A 483 -4.58 -11.79 5.39
N ASN A 484 -4.79 -10.55 4.95
CA ASN A 484 -3.93 -9.42 5.25
C ASN A 484 -3.79 -9.17 6.76
N GLY A 485 -2.79 -8.39 7.12
CA GLY A 485 -2.55 -7.85 8.43
C GLY A 485 -1.91 -6.46 8.35
N VAL A 486 -1.58 -5.91 9.49
CA VAL A 486 -0.78 -4.68 9.64
C VAL A 486 0.30 -4.89 10.70
N THR A 487 1.42 -4.17 10.64
CA THR A 487 2.44 -4.28 11.68
C THR A 487 2.00 -3.54 12.94
N GLN A 488 1.91 -4.27 14.04
CA GLN A 488 1.56 -3.72 15.35
C GLN A 488 2.63 -2.77 15.88
N ARG A 489 3.88 -2.91 15.43
CA ARG A 489 4.99 -2.02 15.81
C ARG A 489 4.69 -0.58 15.44
N ARG A 490 4.32 -0.32 14.17
CA ARG A 490 3.91 1.03 13.75
C ARG A 490 2.50 1.39 14.24
N TRP A 491 1.53 0.49 14.05
CA TRP A 491 0.11 0.81 14.13
C TRP A 491 -0.52 0.67 15.51
N LEU A 492 0.29 0.27 16.52
CA LEU A 492 -0.09 0.29 17.92
C LEU A 492 1.07 0.80 18.79
N ALA A 493 2.23 0.13 18.79
CA ALA A 493 3.34 0.46 19.67
C ALA A 493 3.86 1.89 19.47
N ALA A 494 4.13 2.28 18.21
CA ALA A 494 4.71 3.59 17.89
C ALA A 494 3.66 4.71 17.84
N CYS A 495 2.48 4.48 17.21
CA CYS A 495 1.50 5.55 17.03
C CYS A 495 0.64 5.84 18.27
N ASN A 496 0.56 4.90 19.22
CA ASN A 496 -0.24 5.03 20.44
C ASN A 496 0.57 4.61 21.69
N PRO A 497 1.64 5.36 22.03
CA PRO A 497 2.56 4.99 23.10
C PRO A 497 1.85 4.89 24.46
N GLY A 498 0.89 5.75 24.75
CA GLY A 498 0.12 5.68 26.00
C GLY A 498 -0.66 4.37 26.15
N LEU A 499 -1.29 3.91 25.05
CA LEU A 499 -1.98 2.62 25.05
C LEU A 499 -0.99 1.46 25.14
N SER A 500 0.14 1.54 24.44
CA SER A 500 1.22 0.56 24.53
C SER A 500 1.74 0.41 25.97
N GLU A 501 1.99 1.50 26.66
CA GLU A 501 2.42 1.48 28.07
C GLU A 501 1.36 0.88 29.00
N LEU A 502 0.08 1.21 28.82
CA LEU A 502 -1.01 0.64 29.59
C LEU A 502 -1.10 -0.87 29.38
N ILE A 503 -1.02 -1.36 28.12
CA ILE A 503 -1.00 -2.79 27.79
C ILE A 503 0.23 -3.46 28.44
N ASN A 504 1.42 -2.90 28.28
CA ASN A 504 2.66 -3.43 28.86
C ASN A 504 2.59 -3.56 30.38
N SER A 505 1.91 -2.63 31.05
CA SER A 505 1.74 -2.67 32.52
C SER A 505 0.90 -3.86 33.00
N LYS A 506 0.06 -4.45 32.12
CA LYS A 506 -0.88 -5.54 32.44
C LYS A 506 -0.42 -6.91 31.95
N ILE A 507 0.12 -6.99 30.74
CA ILE A 507 0.45 -8.27 30.09
C ILE A 507 1.92 -8.36 29.63
N GLY A 508 2.74 -7.33 29.88
CA GLY A 508 4.11 -7.26 29.36
C GLY A 508 4.17 -6.84 27.90
N ALA A 509 5.38 -6.79 27.33
CA ALA A 509 5.65 -6.30 25.98
C ALA A 509 5.72 -7.41 24.90
N GLY A 510 5.41 -8.66 25.22
CA GLY A 510 5.50 -9.80 24.30
C GLY A 510 4.60 -9.66 23.06
N TRP A 511 3.47 -8.99 23.22
CA TRP A 511 2.51 -8.72 22.13
C TRP A 511 3.11 -7.96 20.94
N ILE A 512 4.21 -7.24 21.11
CA ILE A 512 4.88 -6.49 20.04
C ILE A 512 5.44 -7.44 18.96
N THR A 513 5.77 -8.66 19.32
CA THR A 513 6.23 -9.73 18.42
C THR A 513 5.23 -10.87 18.30
N GLU A 514 4.32 -11.02 19.26
CA GLU A 514 3.27 -12.04 19.27
C GLU A 514 1.91 -11.39 19.58
N LEU A 515 1.27 -10.82 18.53
CA LEU A 515 0.06 -10.01 18.70
C LEU A 515 -1.11 -10.76 19.36
N THR A 516 -1.12 -12.10 19.26
CA THR A 516 -2.16 -12.94 19.89
C THR A 516 -2.17 -12.82 21.42
N GLU A 517 -1.07 -12.39 22.05
CA GLU A 517 -1.02 -12.13 23.49
C GLU A 517 -2.00 -11.02 23.92
N LEU A 518 -2.42 -10.11 23.02
CA LEU A 518 -3.45 -9.11 23.32
C LEU A 518 -4.78 -9.72 23.80
N LYS A 519 -5.06 -10.99 23.48
CA LYS A 519 -6.22 -11.72 23.99
C LYS A 519 -6.31 -11.70 25.53
N GLN A 520 -5.19 -11.58 26.23
CA GLN A 520 -5.15 -11.49 27.67
C GLN A 520 -5.86 -10.24 28.24
N LEU A 521 -6.06 -9.19 27.41
CA LEU A 521 -6.76 -7.96 27.79
C LEU A 521 -8.24 -8.20 28.10
N GLU A 522 -8.85 -9.28 27.60
CA GLU A 522 -10.25 -9.64 27.90
C GLU A 522 -10.51 -9.74 29.41
N LYS A 523 -9.50 -10.15 30.20
CA LYS A 523 -9.60 -10.26 31.66
C LYS A 523 -9.81 -8.91 32.34
N PHE A 524 -9.41 -7.82 31.68
CA PHE A 524 -9.48 -6.45 32.18
C PHE A 524 -10.62 -5.64 31.59
N ALA A 525 -11.42 -6.22 30.67
CA ALA A 525 -12.49 -5.52 29.98
C ALA A 525 -13.56 -4.95 30.93
N ASN A 526 -13.75 -5.57 32.09
CA ASN A 526 -14.67 -5.14 33.16
C ASN A 526 -13.96 -4.51 34.38
N ASP A 527 -12.64 -4.30 34.34
CA ASP A 527 -11.90 -3.63 35.40
C ASP A 527 -12.08 -2.13 35.31
N GLU A 528 -12.71 -1.51 36.31
CA GLU A 528 -13.05 -0.09 36.30
C GLU A 528 -11.82 0.82 36.19
N ALA A 529 -10.73 0.49 36.91
CA ALA A 529 -9.51 1.29 36.88
C ALA A 529 -8.82 1.20 35.51
N PHE A 530 -8.82 0.01 34.89
CA PHE A 530 -8.31 -0.19 33.55
C PHE A 530 -9.15 0.57 32.50
N GLN A 531 -10.48 0.50 32.59
CA GLN A 531 -11.38 1.26 31.73
C GLN A 531 -11.19 2.79 31.88
N GLN A 532 -10.98 3.28 33.09
CA GLN A 532 -10.71 4.72 33.31
C GLN A 532 -9.41 5.16 32.64
N ALA A 533 -8.31 4.37 32.80
CA ALA A 533 -7.04 4.64 32.16
C ALA A 533 -7.17 4.57 30.63
N TRP A 534 -7.91 3.60 30.10
CA TRP A 534 -8.18 3.45 28.66
C TRP A 534 -8.90 4.68 28.08
N ARG A 535 -9.95 5.15 28.74
CA ARG A 535 -10.69 6.36 28.36
C ARG A 535 -9.82 7.62 28.39
N ALA A 536 -8.95 7.76 29.41
CA ALA A 536 -8.04 8.89 29.51
C ALA A 536 -7.08 8.95 28.31
N ILE A 537 -6.47 7.82 27.95
CA ILE A 537 -5.58 7.72 26.78
C ILE A 537 -6.35 8.04 25.47
N LYS A 538 -7.57 7.52 25.32
CA LYS A 538 -8.41 7.81 24.16
C LYS A 538 -8.71 9.31 24.08
N LEU A 539 -9.00 9.97 25.21
CA LEU A 539 -9.25 11.40 25.26
C LEU A 539 -8.00 12.20 24.85
N ASP A 540 -6.82 11.84 25.35
CA ASP A 540 -5.58 12.52 24.97
C ASP A 540 -5.31 12.43 23.46
N ASN A 541 -5.56 11.26 22.85
CA ASN A 541 -5.46 11.10 21.41
C ASN A 541 -6.50 11.94 20.64
N LYS A 542 -7.73 12.05 21.17
CA LYS A 542 -8.77 12.90 20.57
C LYS A 542 -8.41 14.38 20.65
N VAL A 543 -7.79 14.85 21.75
CA VAL A 543 -7.29 16.22 21.90
C VAL A 543 -6.24 16.50 20.81
N ARG A 544 -5.24 15.63 20.65
CA ARG A 544 -4.19 15.78 19.64
C ARG A 544 -4.77 15.86 18.21
N LEU A 545 -5.73 15.00 17.89
CA LEU A 545 -6.38 15.04 16.58
C LEU A 545 -7.24 16.30 16.38
N ALA A 546 -7.95 16.74 17.42
CA ALA A 546 -8.76 17.96 17.34
C ALA A 546 -7.89 19.21 17.11
N GLU A 547 -6.75 19.32 17.78
CA GLU A 547 -5.75 20.37 17.58
C GLU A 547 -5.20 20.37 16.15
N GLU A 548 -4.87 19.22 15.60
CA GLU A 548 -4.39 19.07 14.22
C GLU A 548 -5.47 19.48 13.20
N ILE A 549 -6.73 19.08 13.43
CA ILE A 549 -7.85 19.48 12.57
C ILE A 549 -8.05 21.00 12.64
N GLU A 550 -7.99 21.61 13.81
CA GLU A 550 -8.08 23.07 13.98
C GLU A 550 -6.96 23.77 13.20
N GLN A 551 -5.72 23.31 13.32
CA GLN A 551 -4.58 23.88 12.59
C GLN A 551 -4.75 23.81 11.07
N LYS A 552 -5.28 22.68 10.55
CA LYS A 552 -5.43 22.45 9.10
C LYS A 552 -6.66 23.11 8.49
N THR A 553 -7.75 23.19 9.26
CA THR A 553 -9.07 23.58 8.72
C THR A 553 -9.67 24.80 9.39
N GLY A 554 -9.14 25.22 10.53
CA GLY A 554 -9.74 26.27 11.37
C GLY A 554 -10.99 25.83 12.15
N LEU A 555 -11.38 24.55 12.08
CA LEU A 555 -12.59 24.03 12.71
C LEU A 555 -12.27 23.44 14.10
N ILE A 556 -12.93 23.95 15.13
CA ILE A 556 -12.87 23.41 16.50
C ILE A 556 -13.84 22.23 16.62
N ILE A 557 -13.36 21.10 17.10
CA ILE A 557 -14.16 19.90 17.35
C ILE A 557 -14.14 19.59 18.86
N PRO A 558 -15.31 19.56 19.53
CA PRO A 558 -15.40 19.12 20.92
C PRO A 558 -14.98 17.65 21.06
N THR A 559 -14.03 17.37 21.94
CA THR A 559 -13.50 16.02 22.16
C THR A 559 -14.49 15.06 22.85
N SER A 560 -15.59 15.59 23.40
CA SER A 560 -16.71 14.82 23.94
C SER A 560 -17.59 14.18 22.86
N MET A 561 -17.54 14.66 21.62
CA MET A 561 -18.29 14.10 20.49
C MET A 561 -17.80 12.67 20.17
N LEU A 562 -18.68 11.83 19.63
CA LEU A 562 -18.29 10.59 18.98
C LEU A 562 -17.44 10.91 17.75
N PHE A 563 -16.19 10.47 17.72
CA PHE A 563 -15.31 10.60 16.54
C PHE A 563 -15.59 9.45 15.57
N ASP A 564 -16.38 9.74 14.55
CA ASP A 564 -16.85 8.85 13.50
C ASP A 564 -15.98 9.02 12.25
N VAL A 565 -15.18 8.02 11.91
CA VAL A 565 -14.02 8.21 11.03
C VAL A 565 -14.06 7.32 9.79
N GLN A 566 -13.97 7.97 8.61
CA GLN A 566 -13.82 7.31 7.31
C GLN A 566 -12.61 7.89 6.56
N VAL A 567 -11.41 7.37 6.79
CA VAL A 567 -10.20 7.83 6.12
C VAL A 567 -9.62 6.72 5.22
N LYS A 568 -9.78 6.90 3.92
CA LYS A 568 -9.35 5.99 2.87
C LYS A 568 -9.43 6.68 1.50
N ARG A 569 -8.81 6.12 0.44
CA ARG A 569 -8.96 6.64 -0.92
C ARG A 569 -10.42 6.91 -1.24
N ILE A 570 -10.72 8.07 -1.83
CA ILE A 570 -12.08 8.39 -2.24
C ILE A 570 -12.42 7.59 -3.51
N HIS A 571 -13.46 6.78 -3.41
CA HIS A 571 -13.93 5.91 -4.49
C HIS A 571 -15.39 5.54 -4.26
N GLU A 572 -16.18 5.45 -5.32
CA GLU A 572 -17.63 5.19 -5.23
C GLU A 572 -17.93 3.91 -4.45
N TYR A 573 -17.22 2.79 -4.68
CA TYR A 573 -17.48 1.52 -3.98
C TYR A 573 -17.20 1.57 -2.47
N LYS A 574 -16.35 2.51 -2.00
CA LYS A 574 -16.07 2.74 -0.57
C LYS A 574 -17.16 3.57 0.12
N ARG A 575 -18.04 4.12 -0.66
CA ARG A 575 -19.30 4.79 -0.29
C ARG A 575 -19.15 5.95 0.70
N GLN A 576 -18.11 6.80 0.53
CA GLN A 576 -18.08 8.07 1.26
C GLN A 576 -19.38 8.86 1.03
N LEU A 577 -19.99 8.70 -0.15
CA LEU A 577 -21.29 9.30 -0.44
C LEU A 577 -22.38 8.84 0.55
N LEU A 578 -22.47 7.57 0.91
CA LEU A 578 -23.43 7.06 1.90
C LEU A 578 -23.23 7.73 3.27
N ASN A 579 -21.98 7.95 3.69
CA ASN A 579 -21.67 8.66 4.94
C ASN A 579 -22.06 10.15 4.87
N VAL A 580 -21.90 10.79 3.72
CA VAL A 580 -22.39 12.19 3.52
C VAL A 580 -23.91 12.27 3.57
N LEU A 581 -24.61 11.30 2.96
CA LEU A 581 -26.08 11.22 3.06
C LEU A 581 -26.54 11.06 4.53
N HIS A 582 -25.81 10.30 5.34
CA HIS A 582 -26.04 10.22 6.78
C HIS A 582 -25.82 11.57 7.48
N ALA A 583 -24.76 12.31 7.15
CA ALA A 583 -24.55 13.66 7.70
C ALA A 583 -25.69 14.60 7.34
N ILE A 584 -26.19 14.57 6.11
CA ILE A 584 -27.37 15.34 5.65
C ILE A 584 -28.63 14.91 6.41
N HIS A 585 -28.84 13.61 6.62
CA HIS A 585 -29.96 13.09 7.42
C HIS A 585 -29.93 13.63 8.86
N LEU A 586 -28.79 13.58 9.52
CA LEU A 586 -28.66 14.13 10.88
C LEU A 586 -28.91 15.63 10.92
N TYR A 587 -28.37 16.37 9.94
CA TYR A 587 -28.60 17.80 9.79
C TYR A 587 -30.11 18.12 9.66
N ASP A 588 -30.82 17.44 8.76
CA ASP A 588 -32.27 17.64 8.55
C ASP A 588 -33.07 17.32 9.81
N ARG A 589 -32.75 16.22 10.51
CA ARG A 589 -33.43 15.85 11.76
C ARG A 589 -33.26 16.90 12.86
N ILE A 590 -32.03 17.42 13.04
CA ILE A 590 -31.77 18.46 14.05
C ILE A 590 -32.53 19.71 13.69
N ARG A 591 -32.53 20.15 12.44
CA ARG A 591 -33.23 21.37 11.95
C ARG A 591 -34.74 21.29 12.09
N ARG A 592 -35.32 20.11 11.98
CA ARG A 592 -36.77 19.89 12.19
C ARG A 592 -37.19 19.85 13.67
N GLY A 593 -36.23 19.91 14.61
CA GLY A 593 -36.50 19.72 16.02
C GLY A 593 -36.65 18.26 16.46
N ASP A 594 -36.41 17.31 15.58
CA ASP A 594 -36.49 15.86 15.83
C ASP A 594 -35.11 15.26 16.24
N GLY A 595 -34.23 16.12 16.70
CA GLY A 595 -32.87 15.75 17.08
C GLY A 595 -32.68 15.34 18.54
N ALA A 596 -33.72 15.15 19.34
CA ALA A 596 -33.59 14.86 20.79
C ALA A 596 -32.85 13.55 21.09
N GLY A 597 -32.88 12.59 20.18
CA GLY A 597 -32.17 11.30 20.27
C GLY A 597 -30.78 11.26 19.64
N VAL A 598 -30.43 12.27 18.86
CA VAL A 598 -29.15 12.31 18.12
C VAL A 598 -27.99 12.47 19.11
N VAL A 599 -26.98 11.63 18.93
CA VAL A 599 -25.71 11.70 19.71
C VAL A 599 -24.77 12.71 19.08
N SER A 600 -24.19 13.56 19.91
CA SER A 600 -23.18 14.53 19.50
C SER A 600 -22.03 13.84 18.78
N ARG A 601 -21.72 14.26 17.53
CA ARG A 601 -20.86 13.52 16.61
C ARG A 601 -19.99 14.45 15.75
N ALA A 602 -18.75 14.05 15.58
CA ALA A 602 -17.85 14.59 14.57
C ALA A 602 -17.57 13.51 13.50
N ILE A 603 -18.11 13.71 12.30
CA ILE A 603 -17.86 12.85 11.14
C ILE A 603 -16.59 13.37 10.46
N ILE A 604 -15.54 12.54 10.44
CA ILE A 604 -14.22 12.87 9.90
C ILE A 604 -13.98 12.01 8.65
N ILE A 605 -14.05 12.64 7.48
CA ILE A 605 -13.80 11.98 6.19
C ILE A 605 -12.47 12.51 5.64
N GLY A 606 -11.61 11.64 5.15
CA GLY A 606 -10.33 12.02 4.54
C GLY A 606 -9.88 11.03 3.48
N GLY A 607 -9.12 11.52 2.52
CA GLY A 607 -8.58 10.69 1.44
C GLY A 607 -8.38 11.46 0.14
N LYS A 608 -7.57 10.89 -0.75
CA LYS A 608 -7.29 11.45 -2.06
C LYS A 608 -8.12 10.74 -3.12
N ALA A 609 -8.66 11.50 -4.08
CA ALA A 609 -9.25 10.96 -5.31
C ALA A 609 -8.16 10.86 -6.39
N ALA A 610 -8.21 9.85 -7.25
CA ALA A 610 -7.34 9.80 -8.41
C ALA A 610 -7.55 11.04 -9.30
N PRO A 611 -6.50 11.67 -9.86
CA PRO A 611 -6.63 12.95 -10.58
C PRO A 611 -7.65 12.94 -11.72
N GLY A 612 -7.76 11.83 -12.45
CA GLY A 612 -8.71 11.65 -13.55
C GLY A 612 -10.11 11.17 -13.13
N TYR A 613 -10.36 10.92 -11.83
CA TYR A 613 -11.64 10.36 -11.38
C TYR A 613 -12.63 11.46 -11.00
N ALA A 614 -13.35 11.98 -11.99
CA ALA A 614 -14.27 13.11 -11.84
C ALA A 614 -15.32 12.90 -10.74
N MET A 615 -16.01 11.74 -10.70
CA MET A 615 -17.03 11.46 -9.70
C MET A 615 -16.46 11.50 -8.27
N ALA A 616 -15.32 10.89 -8.02
CA ALA A 616 -14.67 10.92 -6.71
C ALA A 616 -14.28 12.35 -6.29
N LYS A 617 -13.80 13.17 -7.22
CA LYS A 617 -13.50 14.60 -7.00
C LYS A 617 -14.79 15.39 -6.70
N THR A 618 -15.89 15.07 -7.36
CA THR A 618 -17.21 15.68 -7.08
C THR A 618 -17.74 15.29 -5.69
N VAL A 619 -17.50 14.04 -5.25
CA VAL A 619 -17.82 13.62 -3.87
C VAL A 619 -17.02 14.42 -2.84
N ILE A 620 -15.73 14.70 -3.07
CA ILE A 620 -14.94 15.59 -2.20
C ILE A 620 -15.57 16.98 -2.14
N LYS A 621 -15.97 17.54 -3.27
CA LYS A 621 -16.66 18.84 -3.34
C LYS A 621 -17.96 18.81 -2.52
N LEU A 622 -18.76 17.76 -2.65
CA LEU A 622 -19.99 17.59 -1.88
C LEU A 622 -19.72 17.55 -0.39
N ILE A 623 -18.74 16.75 0.07
CA ILE A 623 -18.35 16.67 1.49
C ILE A 623 -18.03 18.06 2.03
N ASN A 624 -17.20 18.82 1.31
CA ASN A 624 -16.79 20.18 1.76
C ASN A 624 -17.96 21.18 1.76
N ASN A 625 -18.85 21.10 0.78
CA ASN A 625 -20.03 21.99 0.73
C ASN A 625 -21.03 21.67 1.85
N VAL A 626 -21.31 20.39 2.11
CA VAL A 626 -22.16 19.94 3.22
C VAL A 626 -21.52 20.32 4.56
N ALA A 627 -20.19 20.13 4.69
CA ALA A 627 -19.44 20.53 5.88
C ALA A 627 -19.55 22.04 6.13
N HIS A 628 -19.44 22.87 5.10
CA HIS A 628 -19.61 24.32 5.22
C HIS A 628 -20.98 24.70 5.75
N VAL A 629 -22.05 24.09 5.22
CA VAL A 629 -23.42 24.38 5.69
C VAL A 629 -23.62 23.93 7.13
N ILE A 630 -23.25 22.69 7.46
CA ILE A 630 -23.39 22.12 8.81
C ILE A 630 -22.60 22.94 9.84
N ASN A 631 -21.32 23.19 9.58
CA ASN A 631 -20.43 23.83 10.55
C ASN A 631 -20.68 25.32 10.71
N SER A 632 -21.39 25.97 9.77
CA SER A 632 -21.80 27.39 9.86
C SER A 632 -23.17 27.57 10.53
N ASP A 633 -23.93 26.52 10.77
CA ASP A 633 -25.23 26.58 11.43
C ASP A 633 -25.07 26.49 12.96
N PRO A 634 -25.47 27.53 13.70
CA PRO A 634 -25.34 27.55 15.17
C PRO A 634 -26.08 26.41 15.88
N GLU A 635 -27.17 25.89 15.30
CA GLU A 635 -27.90 24.76 15.89
C GLU A 635 -27.11 23.45 15.89
N MET A 636 -26.04 23.39 15.09
CA MET A 636 -25.16 22.22 14.95
C MET A 636 -23.94 22.24 15.87
N GLU A 637 -23.63 23.38 16.53
CA GLU A 637 -22.32 23.64 17.16
C GLU A 637 -21.86 22.52 18.10
N ASP A 638 -22.71 22.08 19.03
CA ASP A 638 -22.38 21.00 19.98
C ASP A 638 -23.02 19.64 19.63
N ARG A 639 -23.56 19.49 18.43
CA ARG A 639 -24.37 18.34 18.04
C ARG A 639 -23.80 17.58 16.86
N LEU A 640 -23.36 18.30 15.81
CA LEU A 640 -22.86 17.70 14.57
C LEU A 640 -21.74 18.55 13.98
N ARG A 641 -20.61 17.92 13.70
CA ARG A 641 -19.53 18.48 12.91
C ARG A 641 -19.23 17.54 11.73
N LEU A 642 -18.95 18.10 10.57
CA LEU A 642 -18.46 17.36 9.42
C LEU A 642 -17.13 17.95 8.99
N VAL A 643 -16.11 17.10 8.86
CA VAL A 643 -14.74 17.51 8.51
C VAL A 643 -14.29 16.72 7.31
N PHE A 644 -13.81 17.38 6.27
CA PHE A 644 -12.92 16.77 5.31
C PHE A 644 -11.47 17.01 5.75
N TYR A 645 -10.78 15.94 6.16
CA TYR A 645 -9.36 16.02 6.57
C TYR A 645 -8.48 16.09 5.32
N PRO A 646 -7.81 17.23 5.04
CA PRO A 646 -7.03 17.42 3.82
C PRO A 646 -5.70 16.68 3.89
N ASP A 647 -5.20 16.28 2.71
CA ASP A 647 -3.89 15.65 2.51
C ASP A 647 -3.63 14.43 3.38
N TYR A 648 -4.61 13.54 3.48
CA TYR A 648 -4.48 12.29 4.21
C TYR A 648 -3.29 11.46 3.70
N ASN A 649 -2.42 11.02 4.61
CA ASN A 649 -1.19 10.27 4.39
C ASN A 649 -0.90 9.31 5.58
N VAL A 650 0.29 8.69 5.62
CA VAL A 650 0.65 7.74 6.69
C VAL A 650 0.75 8.42 8.05
N SER A 651 1.41 9.58 8.13
CA SER A 651 1.55 10.35 9.38
C SER A 651 0.18 10.80 9.92
N ALA A 652 -0.73 11.21 9.03
CA ALA A 652 -2.11 11.53 9.42
C ALA A 652 -2.83 10.31 10.02
N MET A 653 -2.66 9.12 9.44
CA MET A 653 -3.27 7.89 9.96
C MET A 653 -2.71 7.50 11.32
N GLU A 654 -1.43 7.72 11.58
CA GLU A 654 -0.82 7.49 12.90
C GLU A 654 -1.43 8.35 14.01
N LEU A 655 -1.98 9.51 13.66
CA LEU A 655 -2.71 10.39 14.58
C LEU A 655 -4.20 10.06 14.65
N ILE A 656 -4.82 9.72 13.51
CA ILE A 656 -6.27 9.50 13.41
C ILE A 656 -6.69 8.17 14.03
N CYS A 657 -5.96 7.06 13.79
CA CYS A 657 -6.44 5.76 14.25
C CYS A 657 -6.47 5.60 15.78
N PRO A 658 -5.54 6.17 16.59
CA PRO A 658 -5.67 6.17 18.05
C PRO A 658 -6.86 6.97 18.58
N ALA A 659 -7.25 8.03 17.88
CA ALA A 659 -8.31 8.97 18.29
C ALA A 659 -9.73 8.53 17.90
N ALA A 660 -9.89 7.64 16.92
CA ALA A 660 -11.20 7.22 16.43
C ALA A 660 -11.98 6.42 17.47
N ASP A 661 -13.29 6.72 17.58
CA ASP A 661 -14.25 5.94 18.36
C ASP A 661 -14.98 4.92 17.47
N LEU A 662 -15.46 5.35 16.30
CA LEU A 662 -16.17 4.53 15.31
C LEU A 662 -15.40 4.52 14.00
N SER A 663 -15.26 3.33 13.41
CA SER A 663 -14.52 3.07 12.17
C SER A 663 -15.49 2.69 11.04
N GLU A 664 -15.60 3.54 10.03
CA GLU A 664 -16.49 3.37 8.87
C GLU A 664 -15.87 2.43 7.82
N GLN A 665 -16.40 1.21 7.76
CA GLN A 665 -15.98 0.17 6.82
C GLN A 665 -17.15 -0.27 5.93
N ILE A 666 -17.70 0.71 5.21
CA ILE A 666 -19.03 0.70 4.61
C ILE A 666 -19.04 0.44 3.09
N SER A 667 -18.02 -0.23 2.55
CA SER A 667 -17.99 -0.61 1.13
C SER A 667 -19.18 -1.47 0.75
N THR A 668 -19.58 -1.42 -0.53
CA THR A 668 -20.57 -2.34 -1.07
C THR A 668 -20.05 -3.78 -0.97
N ALA A 669 -20.83 -4.72 -0.43
CA ALA A 669 -20.39 -6.09 -0.22
C ALA A 669 -19.87 -6.74 -1.53
N GLY A 670 -18.75 -7.44 -1.44
CA GLY A 670 -18.05 -8.06 -2.57
C GLY A 670 -17.19 -7.10 -3.41
N LYS A 671 -16.86 -5.90 -2.92
CA LYS A 671 -16.06 -4.91 -3.65
C LYS A 671 -14.71 -4.59 -3.00
N GLU A 672 -14.61 -4.55 -1.67
CA GLU A 672 -13.34 -4.41 -0.97
C GLU A 672 -12.69 -5.79 -0.79
N ALA A 673 -11.53 -6.01 -1.39
CA ALA A 673 -10.85 -7.31 -1.31
C ALA A 673 -10.48 -7.69 0.14
N SER A 674 -10.01 -6.75 0.93
CA SER A 674 -9.67 -6.94 2.34
C SER A 674 -9.94 -5.68 3.16
N GLY A 675 -9.34 -4.56 2.80
CA GLY A 675 -9.12 -3.44 3.69
C GLY A 675 -7.97 -3.74 4.68
N THR A 676 -7.29 -2.68 5.12
CA THR A 676 -6.30 -2.74 6.19
C THR A 676 -6.49 -1.61 7.21
N GLY A 677 -7.23 -0.55 6.83
CA GLY A 677 -7.65 0.50 7.77
C GLY A 677 -8.50 -0.05 8.91
N ASN A 678 -9.43 -0.97 8.62
CA ASN A 678 -10.25 -1.67 9.59
C ASN A 678 -9.39 -2.34 10.70
N MET A 679 -8.29 -2.99 10.35
CA MET A 679 -7.38 -3.66 11.28
C MET A 679 -6.64 -2.65 12.19
N LYS A 680 -6.19 -1.50 11.63
CA LYS A 680 -5.51 -0.44 12.40
C LYS A 680 -6.44 0.19 13.42
N PHE A 681 -7.67 0.49 13.02
CA PHE A 681 -8.70 1.02 13.91
C PHE A 681 -9.05 0.03 15.02
N MET A 682 -9.25 -1.24 14.67
CA MET A 682 -9.51 -2.33 15.63
C MET A 682 -8.40 -2.44 16.68
N MET A 683 -7.11 -2.45 16.26
CA MET A 683 -5.97 -2.48 17.19
C MET A 683 -5.97 -1.31 18.18
N ASN A 684 -6.45 -0.14 17.76
CA ASN A 684 -6.52 1.07 18.58
C ASN A 684 -7.87 1.23 19.30
N GLY A 685 -8.69 0.18 19.33
CA GLY A 685 -9.95 0.13 20.08
C GLY A 685 -11.08 0.97 19.47
N ALA A 686 -11.02 1.32 18.19
CA ALA A 686 -12.20 1.83 17.49
C ALA A 686 -13.14 0.67 17.15
N ILE A 687 -14.44 0.90 17.30
CA ILE A 687 -15.47 -0.11 16.99
C ILE A 687 -15.83 0.02 15.52
N THR A 688 -15.97 -1.10 14.82
CA THR A 688 -16.31 -1.08 13.40
C THR A 688 -17.81 -1.01 13.19
N ILE A 689 -18.26 -0.08 12.35
CA ILE A 689 -19.53 -0.15 11.63
C ILE A 689 -19.23 -0.53 10.18
N GLY A 690 -19.86 -1.57 9.66
CA GLY A 690 -19.50 -2.06 8.33
C GLY A 690 -20.42 -3.12 7.76
N THR A 691 -20.18 -3.41 6.49
CA THR A 691 -20.83 -4.49 5.73
C THR A 691 -20.03 -5.79 5.84
N LEU A 692 -20.65 -6.92 5.45
CA LEU A 692 -19.94 -8.20 5.29
C LEU A 692 -19.13 -8.20 3.99
N ASP A 693 -18.01 -7.46 4.01
CA ASP A 693 -17.11 -7.28 2.88
C ASP A 693 -15.64 -7.38 3.33
N GLY A 694 -14.78 -7.93 2.48
CA GLY A 694 -13.36 -8.08 2.74
C GLY A 694 -13.05 -8.71 4.10
N ALA A 695 -12.09 -8.15 4.83
CA ALA A 695 -11.70 -8.60 6.14
C ALA A 695 -12.69 -8.22 7.27
N ASN A 696 -13.73 -7.43 7.00
CA ASN A 696 -14.77 -7.14 8.00
C ASN A 696 -15.45 -8.41 8.51
N VAL A 697 -15.62 -9.40 7.63
CA VAL A 697 -16.19 -10.72 7.99
C VAL A 697 -15.35 -11.34 9.10
N GLU A 698 -14.03 -11.44 8.88
CA GLU A 698 -13.10 -12.05 9.83
C GLU A 698 -12.91 -11.20 11.09
N ILE A 699 -13.03 -9.87 10.99
CA ILE A 699 -13.04 -8.97 12.15
C ILE A 699 -14.27 -9.24 13.02
N ARG A 700 -15.46 -9.29 12.43
CA ARG A 700 -16.70 -9.59 13.15
C ARG A 700 -16.68 -10.96 13.84
N GLU A 701 -16.14 -11.98 13.16
CA GLU A 701 -15.90 -13.30 13.75
C GLU A 701 -14.98 -13.22 14.98
N ALA A 702 -13.91 -12.43 14.88
CA ALA A 702 -12.91 -12.32 15.95
C ALA A 702 -13.41 -11.57 17.19
N VAL A 703 -14.17 -10.47 16.99
CA VAL A 703 -14.64 -9.62 18.10
C VAL A 703 -15.99 -10.09 18.66
N GLY A 704 -16.73 -10.91 17.91
CA GLY A 704 -18.12 -11.30 18.21
C GLY A 704 -19.15 -10.25 17.78
N GLU A 705 -20.37 -10.70 17.52
CA GLU A 705 -21.45 -9.88 16.94
C GLU A 705 -21.79 -8.65 17.80
N ASP A 706 -21.75 -8.78 19.12
CA ASP A 706 -22.07 -7.70 20.07
C ASP A 706 -21.05 -6.56 20.11
N ASN A 707 -19.90 -6.71 19.45
CA ASN A 707 -18.80 -5.74 19.43
C ASN A 707 -18.51 -5.19 18.03
N PHE A 708 -19.47 -5.36 17.11
CA PHE A 708 -19.43 -4.91 15.73
C PHE A 708 -20.82 -4.41 15.31
N PHE A 709 -20.93 -3.30 14.63
CA PHE A 709 -22.17 -2.77 14.11
C PHE A 709 -22.33 -3.17 12.63
N LEU A 710 -23.13 -4.20 12.39
CA LEU A 710 -23.37 -4.75 11.06
C LEU A 710 -24.58 -4.08 10.39
N PHE A 711 -24.44 -3.74 9.09
CA PHE A 711 -25.52 -3.28 8.23
C PHE A 711 -25.32 -3.75 6.79
N GLY A 712 -26.36 -3.50 5.98
CA GLY A 712 -26.30 -3.63 4.52
C GLY A 712 -26.46 -5.06 4.00
N LEU A 713 -26.64 -5.15 2.69
CA LEU A 713 -26.84 -6.39 1.96
C LEU A 713 -25.54 -7.20 1.86
N THR A 714 -25.68 -8.52 1.87
CA THR A 714 -24.61 -9.47 1.53
C THR A 714 -24.41 -9.57 0.01
N VAL A 715 -23.32 -10.22 -0.43
CA VAL A 715 -23.02 -10.47 -1.84
C VAL A 715 -24.16 -11.24 -2.53
N ASP A 716 -24.70 -12.25 -1.85
CA ASP A 716 -25.77 -13.09 -2.39
C ASP A 716 -27.08 -12.29 -2.54
N GLU A 717 -27.48 -11.53 -1.51
CA GLU A 717 -28.65 -10.65 -1.54
C GLU A 717 -28.55 -9.57 -2.63
N ILE A 718 -27.35 -8.99 -2.84
CA ILE A 718 -27.12 -8.05 -3.95
C ILE A 718 -27.36 -8.74 -5.29
N SER A 719 -26.84 -9.96 -5.46
CA SER A 719 -27.00 -10.71 -6.71
C SER A 719 -28.48 -11.02 -7.02
N GLU A 720 -29.26 -11.41 -6.00
CA GLU A 720 -30.69 -11.69 -6.12
C GLU A 720 -31.48 -10.41 -6.41
N LEU A 721 -31.16 -9.30 -5.74
CA LEU A 721 -31.87 -8.04 -5.87
C LEU A 721 -31.67 -7.37 -7.25
N ARG A 722 -30.50 -7.54 -7.89
CA ARG A 722 -30.07 -6.80 -9.09
C ARG A 722 -31.12 -6.80 -10.21
N SER A 723 -31.79 -7.93 -10.44
CA SER A 723 -32.75 -8.07 -11.57
C SER A 723 -34.05 -7.29 -11.39
N GLN A 724 -34.37 -6.89 -10.17
CA GLN A 724 -35.63 -6.19 -9.82
C GLN A 724 -35.35 -4.92 -8.98
N TYR A 725 -34.12 -4.44 -8.97
CA TYR A 725 -33.69 -3.31 -8.17
C TYR A 725 -34.27 -1.99 -8.72
N ASP A 726 -35.00 -1.27 -7.89
CA ASP A 726 -35.60 0.04 -8.19
C ASP A 726 -35.23 1.05 -7.08
N PRO A 727 -34.11 1.79 -7.24
CA PRO A 727 -33.70 2.79 -6.26
C PRO A 727 -34.74 3.89 -6.06
N GLN A 728 -35.47 4.28 -7.09
CA GLN A 728 -36.47 5.34 -7.02
C GLN A 728 -37.62 4.94 -6.10
N ALA A 729 -38.13 3.70 -6.24
CA ALA A 729 -39.17 3.18 -5.36
C ALA A 729 -38.71 3.10 -3.88
N ILE A 730 -37.43 2.75 -3.62
CA ILE A 730 -36.84 2.74 -2.28
C ILE A 730 -36.82 4.14 -1.68
N ILE A 731 -36.33 5.14 -2.45
CA ILE A 731 -36.28 6.54 -2.02
C ILE A 731 -37.69 7.07 -1.69
N GLU A 732 -38.66 6.78 -2.52
CA GLU A 732 -40.06 7.25 -2.33
C GLU A 732 -40.77 6.57 -1.15
N ALA A 733 -40.39 5.34 -0.82
CA ALA A 733 -40.95 4.60 0.31
C ALA A 733 -40.38 5.02 1.68
N ASP A 734 -39.19 5.68 1.72
CA ASP A 734 -38.53 6.15 2.93
C ASP A 734 -38.63 7.68 3.01
N GLU A 735 -39.40 8.23 3.95
CA GLU A 735 -39.61 9.67 4.11
C GLU A 735 -38.30 10.40 4.42
N ASP A 736 -37.45 9.85 5.29
CA ASP A 736 -36.17 10.46 5.65
C ASP A 736 -35.21 10.47 4.47
N PHE A 737 -35.16 9.39 3.68
CA PHE A 737 -34.36 9.34 2.48
C PHE A 737 -34.84 10.30 1.40
N SER A 738 -36.15 10.36 1.16
CA SER A 738 -36.78 11.34 0.25
C SER A 738 -36.38 12.78 0.61
N ARG A 739 -36.32 13.13 1.90
CA ARG A 739 -35.93 14.45 2.38
C ARG A 739 -34.45 14.72 2.15
N VAL A 740 -33.58 13.72 2.41
CA VAL A 740 -32.13 13.82 2.14
C VAL A 740 -31.89 14.09 0.64
N MET A 741 -32.55 13.32 -0.23
CA MET A 741 -32.46 13.50 -1.67
C MET A 741 -33.00 14.88 -2.10
N HIS A 742 -34.12 15.34 -1.53
CA HIS A 742 -34.64 16.68 -1.81
C HIS A 742 -33.64 17.78 -1.44
N LEU A 743 -32.97 17.68 -0.27
CA LEU A 743 -31.94 18.64 0.12
C LEU A 743 -30.74 18.62 -0.85
N LEU A 744 -30.33 17.47 -1.31
CA LEU A 744 -29.26 17.31 -2.27
C LEU A 744 -29.59 17.92 -3.63
N GLU A 745 -30.84 17.76 -4.10
CA GLU A 745 -31.32 18.20 -5.40
C GLU A 745 -31.79 19.67 -5.44
N SER A 746 -32.17 20.24 -4.27
CA SER A 746 -32.71 21.59 -4.15
C SER A 746 -31.67 22.72 -4.13
N GLU A 747 -30.45 22.44 -4.54
CA GLU A 747 -29.33 23.37 -4.52
C GLU A 747 -28.97 23.90 -3.10
N HIS A 748 -29.43 23.23 -2.03
CA HIS A 748 -29.15 23.65 -0.66
C HIS A 748 -27.65 23.69 -0.35
N PHE A 749 -26.87 22.75 -0.93
CA PHE A 749 -25.43 22.63 -0.72
C PHE A 749 -24.58 23.23 -1.85
N ASN A 750 -25.20 23.73 -2.92
CA ASN A 750 -24.51 24.25 -4.11
C ASN A 750 -25.12 25.54 -4.66
N ARG A 751 -25.67 26.39 -3.78
CA ARG A 751 -26.38 27.63 -4.13
C ARG A 751 -25.66 28.52 -5.15
N PHE A 752 -24.32 28.55 -5.12
CA PHE A 752 -23.51 29.40 -6.01
C PHE A 752 -22.98 28.66 -7.26
N GLU A 753 -23.21 27.35 -7.33
CA GLU A 753 -22.75 26.46 -8.41
C GLU A 753 -23.87 25.47 -8.78
N PRO A 754 -24.98 25.94 -9.37
CA PRO A 754 -26.12 25.09 -9.71
C PRO A 754 -25.70 23.90 -10.61
N GLY A 755 -26.27 22.71 -10.36
CA GLY A 755 -26.07 21.50 -11.18
C GLY A 755 -24.77 20.73 -10.94
N ILE A 756 -23.84 21.20 -10.09
CA ILE A 756 -22.54 20.50 -9.91
C ILE A 756 -22.70 19.10 -9.27
N PHE A 757 -23.80 18.83 -8.60
CA PHE A 757 -24.08 17.53 -7.98
C PHE A 757 -25.09 16.66 -8.75
N ASP A 758 -25.47 17.07 -9.97
CA ASP A 758 -26.43 16.33 -10.81
C ASP A 758 -25.98 14.88 -11.06
N ALA A 759 -24.69 14.69 -11.37
CA ALA A 759 -24.13 13.37 -11.57
C ALA A 759 -24.21 12.48 -10.31
N ILE A 760 -24.08 13.07 -9.10
CA ILE A 760 -24.17 12.34 -7.84
C ILE A 760 -25.61 11.85 -7.61
N HIS A 761 -26.60 12.77 -7.63
CA HIS A 761 -27.98 12.33 -7.35
C HIS A 761 -28.53 11.44 -8.46
N GLN A 762 -28.11 11.61 -9.72
CA GLN A 762 -28.44 10.69 -10.79
C GLN A 762 -27.86 9.29 -10.53
N SER A 763 -26.60 9.17 -10.08
CA SER A 763 -25.98 7.87 -9.82
C SER A 763 -26.71 7.06 -8.73
N ILE A 764 -27.40 7.73 -7.80
CA ILE A 764 -28.20 7.08 -6.76
C ILE A 764 -29.58 6.66 -7.32
N ARG A 765 -30.18 7.44 -8.23
CA ARG A 765 -31.52 7.21 -8.78
C ARG A 765 -31.55 6.28 -10.00
N GLU A 766 -30.39 6.12 -10.67
CA GLU A 766 -30.31 5.23 -11.84
C GLU A 766 -30.61 3.78 -11.43
N PRO A 767 -31.34 3.00 -12.26
CA PRO A 767 -31.65 1.60 -11.98
C PRO A 767 -30.41 0.73 -11.74
N ALA A 768 -29.26 1.18 -12.27
CA ALA A 768 -28.00 0.51 -12.02
C ALA A 768 -27.52 0.68 -10.56
N ASP A 769 -27.67 1.89 -9.96
CA ASP A 769 -27.05 2.23 -8.66
C ASP A 769 -25.95 1.22 -8.27
N SER A 770 -24.84 1.29 -9.01
CA SER A 770 -23.83 0.21 -9.07
C SER A 770 -23.34 -0.21 -7.69
N TRP A 771 -23.46 0.69 -6.73
CA TRP A 771 -22.90 0.55 -5.40
C TRP A 771 -23.98 0.27 -4.32
N MET A 772 -25.24 0.02 -4.71
CA MET A 772 -26.34 -0.28 -3.79
C MET A 772 -26.54 0.77 -2.69
N THR A 773 -26.31 2.05 -3.03
CA THR A 773 -26.38 3.15 -2.06
C THR A 773 -27.80 3.31 -1.53
N ALA A 774 -28.82 3.27 -2.41
CA ALA A 774 -30.20 3.39 -2.01
C ALA A 774 -30.68 2.16 -1.21
N ALA A 775 -30.25 0.96 -1.58
CA ALA A 775 -30.66 -0.28 -0.89
C ALA A 775 -30.19 -0.33 0.56
N ASP A 776 -28.95 0.16 0.81
CA ASP A 776 -28.33 0.07 2.13
C ASP A 776 -28.58 1.31 3.02
N PHE A 777 -29.16 2.39 2.48
CA PHE A 777 -29.32 3.66 3.23
C PHE A 777 -30.08 3.48 4.54
N HIS A 778 -31.27 2.89 4.51
CA HIS A 778 -32.11 2.74 5.69
C HIS A 778 -31.40 1.91 6.79
N SER A 779 -30.87 0.74 6.42
CA SER A 779 -30.13 -0.15 7.32
C SER A 779 -28.90 0.57 7.93
N PHE A 780 -28.19 1.40 7.15
CA PHE A 780 -27.08 2.19 7.63
C PHE A 780 -27.51 3.23 8.68
N ILE A 781 -28.59 4.00 8.43
CA ILE A 781 -29.10 5.00 9.37
C ILE A 781 -29.57 4.37 10.69
N GLU A 782 -30.27 3.23 10.63
CA GLU A 782 -30.67 2.49 11.82
C GLU A 782 -29.44 2.05 12.63
N THR A 783 -28.45 1.46 11.97
CA THR A 783 -27.22 0.97 12.62
C THR A 783 -26.38 2.11 13.19
N GLN A 784 -26.30 3.25 12.52
CA GLN A 784 -25.68 4.47 13.04
C GLN A 784 -26.39 4.99 14.30
N THR A 785 -27.71 4.86 14.34
CA THR A 785 -28.49 5.24 15.53
C THR A 785 -28.19 4.30 16.71
N ILE A 786 -28.09 2.98 16.47
CA ILE A 786 -27.70 1.97 17.47
C ILE A 786 -26.30 2.26 18.00
N ALA A 787 -25.32 2.53 17.11
CA ALA A 787 -23.94 2.85 17.48
C ALA A 787 -23.90 4.11 18.36
N GLY A 788 -24.66 5.16 17.98
CA GLY A 788 -24.79 6.36 18.78
C GLY A 788 -25.37 6.12 20.17
N GLN A 789 -26.42 5.31 20.29
CA GLN A 789 -27.00 4.96 21.60
C GLN A 789 -26.02 4.14 22.47
N ALA A 790 -25.26 3.21 21.85
CA ALA A 790 -24.23 2.46 22.55
C ALA A 790 -23.14 3.38 23.12
N PHE A 791 -22.73 4.42 22.40
CA PHE A 791 -21.73 5.39 22.83
C PHE A 791 -22.12 6.15 24.11
N LYS A 792 -23.43 6.37 24.36
CA LYS A 792 -23.91 7.00 25.60
C LYS A 792 -23.59 6.18 26.86
N ASN A 793 -23.41 4.87 26.74
CA ASN A 793 -22.98 4.01 27.80
C ASN A 793 -21.46 3.86 27.79
N ALA A 794 -20.76 4.76 28.50
CA ALA A 794 -19.30 4.82 28.52
C ALA A 794 -18.62 3.50 28.96
N GLU A 795 -19.21 2.76 29.91
CA GLU A 795 -18.66 1.48 30.37
C GLU A 795 -18.73 0.41 29.27
N ARG A 796 -19.91 0.25 28.67
CA ARG A 796 -20.12 -0.71 27.58
C ARG A 796 -19.28 -0.37 26.36
N TRP A 797 -19.22 0.90 25.97
CA TRP A 797 -18.39 1.34 24.84
C TRP A 797 -16.91 1.05 25.09
N THR A 798 -16.41 1.34 26.31
CA THR A 798 -15.03 1.05 26.67
C THR A 798 -14.74 -0.47 26.68
N GLN A 799 -15.69 -1.26 27.18
CA GLN A 799 -15.59 -2.73 27.11
C GLN A 799 -15.47 -3.22 25.68
N MET A 800 -16.34 -2.75 24.76
CA MET A 800 -16.28 -3.08 23.33
C MET A 800 -14.93 -2.67 22.72
N SER A 801 -14.43 -1.47 23.07
CA SER A 801 -13.14 -0.95 22.62
C SER A 801 -11.97 -1.86 23.05
N ILE A 802 -11.92 -2.26 24.31
CA ILE A 802 -10.91 -3.19 24.83
C ILE A 802 -10.99 -4.55 24.13
N LEU A 803 -12.20 -5.09 23.95
CA LEU A 803 -12.41 -6.39 23.28
C LEU A 803 -12.01 -6.36 21.80
N ASN A 804 -12.21 -5.23 21.11
CA ASN A 804 -11.73 -5.06 19.74
C ASN A 804 -10.20 -5.16 19.69
N THR A 805 -9.48 -4.42 20.55
CA THR A 805 -8.01 -4.51 20.63
C THR A 805 -7.55 -5.91 21.01
N ALA A 806 -8.18 -6.53 22.02
CA ALA A 806 -7.85 -7.88 22.49
C ALA A 806 -8.00 -8.95 21.39
N SER A 807 -8.94 -8.78 20.48
CA SER A 807 -9.24 -9.73 19.40
C SER A 807 -8.44 -9.45 18.12
N SER A 808 -7.54 -8.47 18.10
CA SER A 808 -6.81 -8.07 16.88
C SER A 808 -5.63 -9.00 16.52
N GLY A 809 -5.30 -9.98 17.33
CA GLY A 809 -4.13 -10.87 17.17
C GLY A 809 -4.01 -11.51 15.78
N ARG A 810 -5.15 -11.92 15.17
CA ARG A 810 -5.19 -12.51 13.82
C ARG A 810 -4.72 -11.54 12.72
N PHE A 811 -4.78 -10.23 12.95
CA PHE A 811 -4.54 -9.21 11.93
C PHE A 811 -3.12 -8.61 11.98
N SER A 812 -2.15 -9.37 12.50
CA SER A 812 -0.72 -9.08 12.41
C SER A 812 -0.16 -9.47 11.04
N THR A 813 0.69 -8.60 10.45
CA THR A 813 1.50 -9.00 9.28
C THR A 813 2.55 -10.06 9.63
N ASP A 814 2.94 -10.21 10.88
CA ASP A 814 3.84 -11.30 11.29
C ASP A 814 3.16 -12.66 11.03
N ARG A 815 1.90 -12.83 11.44
CA ARG A 815 1.09 -14.01 11.13
C ARG A 815 0.95 -14.17 9.60
N THR A 816 0.66 -13.08 8.87
CA THR A 816 0.53 -13.14 7.41
C THR A 816 1.83 -13.64 6.75
N MET A 817 2.99 -13.18 7.21
CA MET A 817 4.28 -13.62 6.66
C MET A 817 4.60 -15.07 7.01
N HIS A 818 4.18 -15.58 8.18
CA HIS A 818 4.23 -17.01 8.48
C HIS A 818 3.41 -17.81 7.47
N ASP A 819 2.14 -17.40 7.20
CA ASP A 819 1.28 -18.09 6.23
C ASP A 819 1.89 -18.10 4.81
N TYR A 820 2.48 -16.97 4.35
CA TYR A 820 3.19 -16.92 3.07
C TYR A 820 4.43 -17.84 3.07
N ASN A 821 5.19 -17.82 4.15
CA ASN A 821 6.39 -18.64 4.25
C ASN A 821 6.06 -20.13 4.28
N ASP A 822 5.07 -20.53 5.09
CA ASP A 822 4.70 -21.93 5.28
C ASP A 822 4.11 -22.55 4.00
N ASP A 823 3.37 -21.79 3.21
CA ASP A 823 2.67 -22.35 2.05
C ASP A 823 3.41 -22.08 0.72
N ILE A 824 4.06 -20.91 0.56
CA ILE A 824 4.56 -20.44 -0.73
C ILE A 824 6.09 -20.29 -0.75
N TRP A 825 6.67 -19.53 0.18
CA TRP A 825 8.06 -19.08 0.07
C TRP A 825 9.07 -20.14 0.52
N LYS A 826 8.77 -20.89 1.58
CA LYS A 826 9.64 -21.96 2.14
C LYS A 826 11.04 -21.44 2.48
N LEU A 827 11.13 -20.28 3.14
CA LEU A 827 12.36 -19.65 3.58
C LEU A 827 12.81 -20.19 4.94
N ASP A 828 14.12 -20.37 5.09
CA ASP A 828 14.75 -20.56 6.39
C ASP A 828 15.09 -19.18 7.01
N PRO A 829 14.83 -18.96 8.31
CA PRO A 829 15.21 -17.74 8.98
C PRO A 829 16.73 -17.51 8.97
N ILE A 830 17.16 -16.27 8.78
CA ILE A 830 18.56 -15.84 8.81
C ILE A 830 19.12 -16.06 10.22
N LYS A 831 20.26 -16.75 10.32
CA LYS A 831 20.97 -17.00 11.58
C LYS A 831 22.22 -16.14 11.64
N LEU A 832 22.20 -15.12 12.50
CA LEU A 832 23.44 -14.38 12.82
C LEU A 832 24.33 -15.27 13.70
N THR A 833 25.60 -15.41 13.32
CA THR A 833 26.58 -16.06 14.22
C THR A 833 26.81 -15.14 15.42
N ASN A 834 26.65 -15.66 16.61
CA ASN A 834 27.09 -14.96 17.80
C ASN A 834 28.60 -14.67 17.63
N LYS A 835 29.01 -13.43 17.97
CA LYS A 835 30.43 -13.03 18.02
C LYS A 835 31.25 -13.90 18.95
#